data_effcdb28d44f49999d59725ef2d3a2a6
#
_entry.id   effcdb28d44f49999d59725ef2d3a2a6
#
_cell.length_a   1.000
_cell.length_b   1.000
_cell.length_c   1.000
_cell.angle_alpha   90.00
_cell.angle_beta   90.00
_cell.angle_gamma   90.00
#
_symmetry.space_group_name_H-M   'P 1'
#
loop_
_entity.id
_entity.type
_entity.pdbx_description
1 polymer ?
#
loop_
_entity_poly.entity_id
_entity_poly.type
_entity_poly.pdbx_seq_one_letter_code
_entity_poly.pdbx_strand_id
1 'polypeptide(L)'
;MADRTMIELNHLTLSRNGKNLIEDADARIHPGQRVGLTGRNGSGKSTLLALLRHDLEPDSGDYHLPPGWRIASVAQETPALPDSAHDYVLAGHAPYQAALAAIAAAEASGNGHAIAKAHEQLAACDGYAQPARASELLAGLGFPPDEQQRPVASYSGGWRMRLNLARALIAPAELLLLDEPTNHLDLDAIIWLQDYLKTLPVTQIIIAHDREFLDALCTRILNIENQRLTAYTGNYSDFERLRHEQRLQADAEYQKQARSRAHLQAYIDRFRAKATKARQAQSRLKALEKLDAAPPPPPEADYRLQFQSAEHHPNPVLNAEALALGYGDHTILSGIRLRIASDARIGILGRNGAGKSTLMKGLAGVLPPLAGSIDTHKNTRIGYFTQHQIDALRGENSALWHLQQIQPDKTEQEHRNYLGGYGYHGDKADAPVGRNSGGEKARLALALIIAQRPNLLLLDEPTNHLDLAMRDALTLALQNYDGAMLIISHDRSLLRATCDEFRLVADGKLQPFDGDLDDYHRYLNEQNRAAAKNTTNTDGTPNRQEQKRLDAERRSRLRPLKQALEAAEKAISAAEKTLAKHKTVLADPALYDTANKNRLKETLAAESAAQQTLAQAEADWLEAAEALQAAEAAEDA
;
A
#
# COMPACT_ATOMS: atom_id res chain seq x y z
N MET A 1 -18.49 19.34 -30.58
CA MET A 1 -18.47 18.55 -29.37
C MET A 1 -17.07 18.69 -28.82
N ALA A 2 -16.91 19.22 -27.60
CA ALA A 2 -15.58 19.31 -26.98
C ALA A 2 -15.02 17.90 -26.87
N ASP A 3 -13.80 17.73 -27.36
CA ASP A 3 -13.07 16.46 -27.26
C ASP A 3 -12.91 16.13 -25.76
N ARG A 4 -13.73 15.20 -25.26
CA ARG A 4 -13.68 14.81 -23.85
C ARG A 4 -12.44 13.95 -23.66
N THR A 5 -11.40 14.57 -23.10
CA THR A 5 -10.10 13.93 -22.90
C THR A 5 -9.95 13.21 -21.55
N MET A 6 -11.03 13.13 -20.76
CA MET A 6 -11.03 12.56 -19.41
C MET A 6 -12.07 11.45 -19.27
N ILE A 7 -11.91 10.60 -18.25
CA ILE A 7 -12.92 9.61 -17.87
C ILE A 7 -14.03 10.32 -17.09
N GLU A 8 -15.27 10.13 -17.49
CA GLU A 8 -16.46 10.66 -16.80
C GLU A 8 -17.42 9.54 -16.44
N LEU A 9 -17.92 9.57 -15.22
CA LEU A 9 -19.03 8.76 -14.74
C LEU A 9 -20.17 9.72 -14.45
N ASN A 10 -21.37 9.48 -15.00
CA ASN A 10 -22.53 10.37 -14.84
C ASN A 10 -23.73 9.53 -14.39
N HIS A 11 -24.23 9.79 -13.17
CA HIS A 11 -25.36 9.10 -12.56
C HIS A 11 -25.27 7.56 -12.65
N LEU A 12 -24.04 7.05 -12.52
CA LEU A 12 -23.72 5.64 -12.74
C LEU A 12 -24.25 4.77 -11.62
N THR A 13 -25.01 3.73 -11.99
CA THR A 13 -25.45 2.68 -11.07
C THR A 13 -24.92 1.33 -11.53
N LEU A 14 -24.33 0.57 -10.59
CA LEU A 14 -23.78 -0.76 -10.82
C LEU A 14 -24.33 -1.74 -9.80
N SER A 15 -24.84 -2.87 -10.28
CA SER A 15 -25.28 -3.97 -9.44
C SER A 15 -24.56 -5.28 -9.77
N ARG A 16 -24.57 -6.22 -8.85
CA ARG A 16 -24.09 -7.58 -9.06
C ARG A 16 -24.93 -8.56 -8.25
N ASN A 17 -25.38 -9.63 -8.90
CA ASN A 17 -26.23 -10.65 -8.28
C ASN A 17 -27.50 -10.07 -7.61
N GLY A 18 -28.12 -9.06 -8.23
CA GLY A 18 -29.34 -8.40 -7.72
C GLY A 18 -29.11 -7.46 -6.53
N LYS A 19 -27.86 -7.14 -6.19
CA LYS A 19 -27.52 -6.18 -5.14
C LYS A 19 -26.84 -4.96 -5.75
N ASN A 20 -27.37 -3.75 -5.49
CA ASN A 20 -26.72 -2.51 -5.86
C ASN A 20 -25.41 -2.36 -5.08
N LEU A 21 -24.34 -2.07 -5.79
CA LEU A 21 -23.02 -1.84 -5.25
C LEU A 21 -22.65 -0.35 -5.26
N ILE A 22 -23.04 0.34 -6.33
CA ILE A 22 -22.85 1.78 -6.53
C ILE A 22 -24.16 2.34 -7.05
N GLU A 23 -24.63 3.46 -6.51
CA GLU A 23 -25.86 4.14 -6.90
C GLU A 23 -25.57 5.63 -7.18
N ASP A 24 -26.06 6.12 -8.32
CA ASP A 24 -26.05 7.53 -8.70
C ASP A 24 -24.65 8.19 -8.54
N ALA A 25 -23.64 7.54 -9.11
CA ALA A 25 -22.24 7.96 -8.93
C ALA A 25 -21.79 8.92 -10.03
N ASP A 26 -21.21 10.04 -9.60
CA ASP A 26 -20.55 11.02 -10.45
C ASP A 26 -19.05 11.08 -10.13
N ALA A 27 -18.21 10.94 -11.15
CA ALA A 27 -16.76 11.11 -10.99
C ALA A 27 -16.10 11.56 -12.28
N ARG A 28 -14.97 12.26 -12.16
CA ARG A 28 -14.12 12.68 -13.28
C ARG A 28 -12.68 12.34 -12.97
N ILE A 29 -11.98 11.74 -13.92
CA ILE A 29 -10.56 11.39 -13.80
C ILE A 29 -9.83 12.00 -15.00
N HIS A 30 -8.87 12.88 -14.72
CA HIS A 30 -8.10 13.55 -15.75
C HIS A 30 -6.91 12.70 -16.23
N PRO A 31 -6.42 12.91 -17.45
CA PRO A 31 -5.24 12.24 -17.97
C PRO A 31 -4.04 12.39 -17.04
N GLY A 32 -3.28 11.31 -16.87
CA GLY A 32 -2.10 11.27 -16.02
C GLY A 32 -2.36 11.30 -14.50
N GLN A 33 -3.63 11.32 -14.06
CA GLN A 33 -3.95 11.21 -12.64
C GLN A 33 -3.71 9.81 -12.11
N ARG A 34 -3.20 9.73 -10.88
CA ARG A 34 -3.08 8.50 -10.10
C ARG A 34 -4.17 8.48 -9.04
N VAL A 35 -5.14 7.60 -9.25
CA VAL A 35 -6.37 7.52 -8.45
C VAL A 35 -6.37 6.24 -7.63
N GLY A 36 -6.45 6.36 -6.31
CA GLY A 36 -6.71 5.24 -5.41
C GLY A 36 -8.20 4.96 -5.32
N LEU A 37 -8.63 3.74 -5.59
CA LEU A 37 -10.01 3.30 -5.42
C LEU A 37 -10.15 2.50 -4.13
N THR A 38 -10.84 3.07 -3.15
CA THR A 38 -10.96 2.53 -1.80
C THR A 38 -12.40 2.16 -1.44
N GLY A 39 -12.57 1.39 -0.39
CA GLY A 39 -13.87 0.92 0.09
C GLY A 39 -13.79 -0.48 0.68
N ARG A 40 -14.82 -0.89 1.41
CA ARG A 40 -14.89 -2.21 2.06
C ARG A 40 -14.85 -3.35 1.05
N ASN A 41 -14.46 -4.55 1.49
CA ASN A 41 -14.55 -5.73 0.64
C ASN A 41 -16.01 -5.98 0.23
N GLY A 42 -16.21 -6.22 -1.08
CA GLY A 42 -17.56 -6.37 -1.66
C GLY A 42 -18.31 -5.06 -1.93
N SER A 43 -17.67 -3.88 -1.81
CA SER A 43 -18.31 -2.58 -2.09
C SER A 43 -18.47 -2.26 -3.58
N GLY A 44 -17.86 -3.05 -4.49
CA GLY A 44 -17.97 -2.81 -5.93
C GLY A 44 -16.70 -2.29 -6.60
N LYS A 45 -15.55 -2.25 -5.91
CA LYS A 45 -14.28 -1.77 -6.49
C LYS A 45 -13.89 -2.51 -7.78
N SER A 46 -13.78 -3.83 -7.72
CA SER A 46 -13.44 -4.65 -8.90
C SER A 46 -14.54 -4.64 -9.97
N THR A 47 -15.80 -4.41 -9.57
CA THR A 47 -16.92 -4.24 -10.52
C THR A 47 -16.77 -2.94 -11.31
N LEU A 48 -16.35 -1.85 -10.66
CA LEU A 48 -16.06 -0.59 -11.35
C LEU A 48 -14.87 -0.74 -12.32
N LEU A 49 -13.81 -1.47 -11.92
CA LEU A 49 -12.70 -1.77 -12.85
C LEU A 49 -13.17 -2.63 -14.04
N ALA A 50 -14.06 -3.60 -13.82
CA ALA A 50 -14.62 -4.43 -14.89
C ALA A 50 -15.46 -3.60 -15.88
N LEU A 51 -16.25 -2.61 -15.40
CA LEU A 51 -16.94 -1.65 -16.26
C LEU A 51 -15.94 -0.87 -17.12
N LEU A 52 -14.88 -0.34 -16.52
CA LEU A 52 -13.86 0.44 -17.24
C LEU A 52 -13.09 -0.40 -18.28
N ARG A 53 -12.99 -1.71 -18.09
CA ARG A 53 -12.44 -2.67 -19.07
C ARG A 53 -13.44 -3.06 -20.17
N HIS A 54 -14.68 -2.57 -20.12
CA HIS A 54 -15.78 -2.99 -20.98
C HIS A 54 -16.22 -4.46 -20.81
N ASP A 55 -15.95 -5.06 -19.64
CA ASP A 55 -16.41 -6.41 -19.29
C ASP A 55 -17.85 -6.40 -18.78
N LEU A 56 -18.39 -5.24 -18.42
CA LEU A 56 -19.73 -5.04 -17.87
C LEU A 56 -20.38 -3.79 -18.46
N GLU A 57 -21.69 -3.81 -18.57
CA GLU A 57 -22.53 -2.66 -18.88
C GLU A 57 -23.10 -2.06 -17.58
N PRO A 58 -23.36 -0.74 -17.51
CA PRO A 58 -24.00 -0.13 -16.36
C PRO A 58 -25.49 -0.50 -16.30
N ASP A 59 -26.05 -0.61 -15.09
CA ASP A 59 -27.50 -0.81 -14.92
C ASP A 59 -28.28 0.47 -15.23
N SER A 60 -27.73 1.64 -14.92
CA SER A 60 -28.23 2.96 -15.32
C SER A 60 -27.12 4.01 -15.30
N GLY A 61 -27.38 5.15 -15.93
CA GLY A 61 -26.39 6.21 -16.10
C GLY A 61 -25.46 5.93 -17.28
N ASP A 62 -24.45 6.80 -17.43
CA ASP A 62 -23.51 6.74 -18.54
C ASP A 62 -22.06 6.83 -18.02
N TYR A 63 -21.15 6.23 -18.75
CA TYR A 63 -19.74 6.47 -18.57
C TYR A 63 -19.05 6.78 -19.89
N HIS A 64 -18.02 7.61 -19.83
CA HIS A 64 -17.23 7.99 -20.98
C HIS A 64 -15.76 7.69 -20.75
N LEU A 65 -15.18 6.90 -21.64
CA LEU A 65 -13.74 6.76 -21.81
C LEU A 65 -13.30 7.50 -23.08
N PRO A 66 -12.20 8.23 -23.07
CA PRO A 66 -11.70 8.89 -24.29
C PRO A 66 -11.47 7.86 -25.40
N PRO A 67 -11.95 8.15 -26.63
CA PRO A 67 -11.78 7.22 -27.74
C PRO A 67 -10.30 7.02 -28.06
N GLY A 68 -9.92 5.76 -28.32
CA GLY A 68 -8.55 5.39 -28.64
C GLY A 68 -7.64 5.12 -27.42
N TRP A 69 -8.12 5.29 -26.21
CA TRP A 69 -7.36 4.86 -25.03
C TRP A 69 -7.23 3.34 -24.98
N ARG A 70 -5.99 2.88 -24.85
CA ARG A 70 -5.68 1.47 -24.59
C ARG A 70 -5.67 1.25 -23.09
N ILE A 71 -6.29 0.18 -22.66
CA ILE A 71 -6.41 -0.18 -21.26
C ILE A 71 -5.50 -1.36 -20.99
N ALA A 72 -4.57 -1.20 -20.05
CA ALA A 72 -3.82 -2.31 -19.48
C ALA A 72 -4.38 -2.67 -18.10
N SER A 73 -4.55 -3.94 -17.85
CA SER A 73 -4.99 -4.45 -16.56
C SER A 73 -4.31 -5.76 -16.21
N VAL A 74 -4.17 -6.03 -14.91
CA VAL A 74 -3.61 -7.29 -14.42
C VAL A 74 -4.68 -8.38 -14.54
N ALA A 75 -4.37 -9.47 -15.22
CA ALA A 75 -5.26 -10.63 -15.29
C ALA A 75 -5.29 -11.37 -13.95
N GLN A 76 -6.47 -11.82 -13.53
CA GLN A 76 -6.64 -12.56 -12.27
C GLN A 76 -6.08 -13.99 -12.32
N GLU A 77 -6.06 -14.59 -13.50
CA GLU A 77 -5.54 -15.94 -13.71
C GLU A 77 -4.37 -15.95 -14.70
N THR A 78 -3.38 -16.75 -14.42
CA THR A 78 -2.27 -16.99 -15.33
C THR A 78 -2.26 -18.46 -15.73
N PRO A 79 -2.47 -18.76 -17.02
CA PRO A 79 -2.34 -20.14 -17.50
C PRO A 79 -0.90 -20.64 -17.33
N ALA A 80 -0.76 -21.95 -17.08
CA ALA A 80 0.54 -22.60 -17.04
C ALA A 80 1.03 -22.83 -18.49
N LEU A 81 1.76 -21.87 -19.04
CA LEU A 81 2.26 -21.89 -20.43
C LEU A 81 3.69 -22.44 -20.50
N PRO A 82 4.06 -23.03 -21.64
CA PRO A 82 5.43 -23.49 -21.87
C PRO A 82 6.40 -22.34 -22.22
N ASP A 83 5.88 -21.16 -22.56
CA ASP A 83 6.67 -19.98 -22.93
C ASP A 83 7.59 -19.56 -21.80
N SER A 84 8.74 -18.93 -22.11
CA SER A 84 9.62 -18.36 -21.10
C SER A 84 8.92 -17.21 -20.38
N ALA A 85 9.32 -16.92 -19.12
CA ALA A 85 8.81 -15.78 -18.39
C ALA A 85 9.05 -14.45 -19.14
N HIS A 86 10.21 -14.34 -19.79
CA HIS A 86 10.58 -13.17 -20.59
C HIS A 86 9.67 -13.00 -21.81
N ASP A 87 9.45 -14.07 -22.59
CA ASP A 87 8.58 -14.02 -23.78
C ASP A 87 7.11 -13.77 -23.40
N TYR A 88 6.68 -14.37 -22.28
CA TYR A 88 5.34 -14.13 -21.73
C TYR A 88 5.09 -12.66 -21.41
N VAL A 89 6.08 -11.97 -20.82
CA VAL A 89 5.99 -10.54 -20.54
C VAL A 89 5.98 -9.76 -21.84
N LEU A 90 6.89 -10.03 -22.79
CA LEU A 90 6.94 -9.38 -24.09
C LEU A 90 5.65 -9.54 -24.91
N ALA A 91 4.94 -10.64 -24.75
CA ALA A 91 3.62 -10.85 -25.37
C ALA A 91 2.54 -9.85 -24.88
N GLY A 92 2.79 -9.12 -23.79
CA GLY A 92 1.94 -8.02 -23.34
C GLY A 92 2.03 -6.77 -24.23
N HIS A 93 3.12 -6.61 -24.98
CA HIS A 93 3.32 -5.44 -25.86
C HIS A 93 2.82 -5.74 -27.28
N ALA A 94 1.51 -5.59 -27.52
CA ALA A 94 0.88 -5.95 -28.78
C ALA A 94 1.53 -5.30 -30.03
N PRO A 95 1.89 -3.98 -30.05
CA PRO A 95 2.57 -3.40 -31.21
C PRO A 95 3.93 -4.05 -31.51
N TYR A 96 4.68 -4.45 -30.48
CA TYR A 96 5.95 -5.16 -30.66
C TYR A 96 5.74 -6.53 -31.30
N GLN A 97 4.76 -7.29 -30.83
CA GLN A 97 4.43 -8.60 -31.39
C GLN A 97 3.96 -8.48 -32.86
N ALA A 98 3.14 -7.47 -33.16
CA ALA A 98 2.68 -7.21 -34.51
C ALA A 98 3.87 -6.85 -35.46
N ALA A 99 4.82 -6.04 -34.98
CA ALA A 99 6.00 -5.67 -35.75
C ALA A 99 6.90 -6.89 -36.02
N LEU A 100 7.12 -7.77 -35.02
CA LEU A 100 7.88 -8.99 -35.21
C LEU A 100 7.22 -9.94 -36.23
N ALA A 101 5.90 -10.10 -36.13
CA ALA A 101 5.14 -10.91 -37.10
C ALA A 101 5.23 -10.32 -38.53
N ALA A 102 5.19 -8.98 -38.65
CA ALA A 102 5.36 -8.28 -39.93
C ALA A 102 6.76 -8.49 -40.52
N ILE A 103 7.81 -8.45 -39.68
CA ILE A 103 9.20 -8.73 -40.12
C ILE A 103 9.30 -10.17 -40.62
N ALA A 104 8.85 -11.16 -39.87
CA ALA A 104 8.88 -12.56 -40.26
C ALA A 104 8.14 -12.83 -41.60
N ALA A 105 6.95 -12.22 -41.79
CA ALA A 105 6.19 -12.32 -43.02
C ALA A 105 6.89 -11.63 -44.22
N ALA A 106 7.51 -10.48 -43.98
CA ALA A 106 8.24 -9.74 -45.02
C ALA A 106 9.52 -10.48 -45.47
N GLU A 107 10.26 -11.03 -44.51
CA GLU A 107 11.46 -11.88 -44.79
C GLU A 107 11.07 -13.12 -45.58
N ALA A 108 9.98 -13.81 -45.20
CA ALA A 108 9.47 -14.97 -45.92
C ALA A 108 9.07 -14.64 -47.39
N SER A 109 8.62 -13.42 -47.65
CA SER A 109 8.26 -12.93 -49.00
C SER A 109 9.45 -12.47 -49.82
N GLY A 110 10.64 -12.25 -49.25
CA GLY A 110 11.83 -11.71 -49.90
C GLY A 110 11.70 -10.26 -50.39
N ASN A 111 10.65 -9.53 -49.95
CA ASN A 111 10.36 -8.15 -50.39
C ASN A 111 11.11 -7.14 -49.53
N GLY A 112 12.21 -6.58 -50.05
CA GLY A 112 13.04 -5.60 -49.32
C GLY A 112 12.30 -4.38 -48.85
N HIS A 113 11.29 -3.88 -49.60
CA HIS A 113 10.48 -2.72 -49.20
C HIS A 113 9.55 -3.10 -48.01
N ALA A 114 8.98 -4.28 -48.02
CA ALA A 114 8.17 -4.78 -46.91
C ALA A 114 9.01 -4.99 -45.63
N ILE A 115 10.24 -5.47 -45.76
CA ILE A 115 11.20 -5.63 -44.65
C ILE A 115 11.52 -4.26 -44.04
N ALA A 116 11.88 -3.25 -44.88
CA ALA A 116 12.17 -1.92 -44.39
C ALA A 116 10.99 -1.30 -43.64
N LYS A 117 9.77 -1.43 -44.18
CA LYS A 117 8.54 -0.94 -43.53
C LYS A 117 8.25 -1.66 -42.20
N ALA A 118 8.50 -2.95 -42.11
CA ALA A 118 8.31 -3.73 -40.87
C ALA A 118 9.33 -3.32 -39.79
N HIS A 119 10.57 -3.03 -40.16
CA HIS A 119 11.57 -2.48 -39.22
C HIS A 119 11.24 -1.06 -38.80
N GLU A 120 10.65 -0.24 -39.66
CA GLU A 120 10.12 1.09 -39.31
C GLU A 120 8.99 0.97 -38.25
N GLN A 121 8.08 0.00 -38.42
CA GLN A 121 7.05 -0.26 -37.42
C GLN A 121 7.64 -0.73 -36.08
N LEU A 122 8.69 -1.54 -36.09
CA LEU A 122 9.40 -1.96 -34.89
C LEU A 122 10.05 -0.76 -34.18
N ALA A 123 10.70 0.12 -34.96
CA ALA A 123 11.30 1.33 -34.43
C ALA A 123 10.25 2.29 -33.85
N ALA A 124 9.10 2.45 -34.53
CA ALA A 124 8.00 3.32 -34.10
C ALA A 124 7.37 2.92 -32.74
N CYS A 125 7.46 1.64 -32.34
CA CYS A 125 7.02 1.16 -31.03
C CYS A 125 8.17 0.96 -30.03
N ASP A 126 9.33 1.57 -30.27
CA ASP A 126 10.55 1.41 -29.46
C ASP A 126 10.92 -0.08 -29.25
N GLY A 127 10.67 -0.88 -30.31
CA GLY A 127 10.71 -2.37 -30.23
C GLY A 127 12.08 -2.92 -29.87
N TYR A 128 13.18 -2.25 -30.27
CA TYR A 128 14.54 -2.71 -29.94
C TYR A 128 14.87 -2.62 -28.45
N ALA A 129 14.18 -1.75 -27.69
CA ALA A 129 14.37 -1.60 -26.25
C ALA A 129 13.46 -2.54 -25.45
N GLN A 130 12.39 -3.10 -26.03
CA GLN A 130 11.40 -3.88 -25.30
C GLN A 130 11.97 -5.14 -24.60
N PRO A 131 12.91 -5.91 -25.18
CA PRO A 131 13.52 -7.04 -24.49
C PRO A 131 14.27 -6.64 -23.20
N ALA A 132 15.02 -5.52 -23.25
CA ALA A 132 15.72 -5.00 -22.09
C ALA A 132 14.72 -4.51 -21.01
N ARG A 133 13.64 -3.83 -21.43
CA ARG A 133 12.57 -3.37 -20.56
C ARG A 133 11.81 -4.53 -19.89
N ALA A 134 11.55 -5.63 -20.64
CA ALA A 134 10.97 -6.84 -20.06
C ALA A 134 11.87 -7.45 -18.98
N SER A 135 13.18 -7.53 -19.24
CA SER A 135 14.16 -8.00 -18.26
C SER A 135 14.24 -7.11 -17.02
N GLU A 136 14.16 -5.79 -17.18
CA GLU A 136 14.12 -4.82 -16.08
C GLU A 136 12.86 -5.00 -15.22
N LEU A 137 11.68 -5.11 -15.84
CA LEU A 137 10.42 -5.38 -15.15
C LEU A 137 10.47 -6.69 -14.35
N LEU A 138 10.98 -7.73 -14.96
CA LEU A 138 11.14 -9.03 -14.30
C LEU A 138 12.11 -8.95 -13.12
N ALA A 139 13.28 -8.32 -13.30
CA ALA A 139 14.26 -8.14 -12.23
C ALA A 139 13.68 -7.33 -11.06
N GLY A 140 12.95 -6.25 -11.36
CA GLY A 140 12.29 -5.42 -10.35
C GLY A 140 11.20 -6.15 -9.56
N LEU A 141 10.52 -7.10 -10.20
CA LEU A 141 9.52 -7.96 -9.55
C LEU A 141 10.13 -9.23 -8.91
N GLY A 142 11.46 -9.30 -8.84
CA GLY A 142 12.19 -10.33 -8.09
C GLY A 142 12.60 -11.55 -8.90
N PHE A 143 12.49 -11.55 -10.25
CA PHE A 143 12.97 -12.64 -11.09
C PHE A 143 14.46 -12.45 -11.42
N PRO A 144 15.36 -13.33 -10.90
CA PRO A 144 16.78 -13.26 -11.24
C PRO A 144 17.00 -13.47 -12.75
N PRO A 145 18.06 -12.90 -13.34
CA PRO A 145 18.31 -13.00 -14.78
C PRO A 145 18.38 -14.44 -15.32
N ASP A 146 18.95 -15.36 -14.54
CA ASP A 146 19.08 -16.78 -14.86
C ASP A 146 17.72 -17.53 -14.82
N GLU A 147 16.75 -17.02 -14.10
CA GLU A 147 15.41 -17.60 -14.03
C GLU A 147 14.44 -17.06 -15.11
N GLN A 148 14.70 -15.89 -15.71
CA GLN A 148 13.78 -15.24 -16.65
C GLN A 148 13.47 -16.08 -17.91
N GLN A 149 14.34 -17.04 -18.24
CA GLN A 149 14.15 -17.96 -19.38
C GLN A 149 13.41 -19.26 -19.00
N ARG A 150 13.02 -19.43 -17.73
CA ARG A 150 12.25 -20.60 -17.29
C ARG A 150 10.80 -20.53 -17.79
N PRO A 151 10.18 -21.70 -18.08
CA PRO A 151 8.78 -21.75 -18.50
C PRO A 151 7.84 -21.20 -17.42
N VAL A 152 6.80 -20.46 -17.83
CA VAL A 152 5.75 -19.92 -16.93
C VAL A 152 5.12 -21.04 -16.08
N ALA A 153 4.92 -22.23 -16.65
CA ALA A 153 4.38 -23.39 -15.96
C ALA A 153 5.22 -23.85 -14.75
N SER A 154 6.52 -23.55 -14.72
CA SER A 154 7.41 -23.96 -13.63
C SER A 154 7.29 -23.09 -12.38
N TYR A 155 6.60 -21.95 -12.47
CA TYR A 155 6.44 -21.03 -11.37
C TYR A 155 5.19 -21.31 -10.53
N SER A 156 5.24 -21.00 -9.23
CA SER A 156 4.08 -21.07 -8.35
C SER A 156 3.02 -20.00 -8.71
N GLY A 157 1.80 -20.15 -8.18
CA GLY A 157 0.71 -19.20 -8.44
C GLY A 157 1.08 -17.74 -8.15
N GLY A 158 1.73 -17.47 -7.01
CA GLY A 158 2.15 -16.10 -6.66
C GLY A 158 3.20 -15.53 -7.61
N TRP A 159 4.16 -16.35 -8.06
CA TRP A 159 5.13 -15.92 -9.05
C TRP A 159 4.49 -15.68 -10.43
N ARG A 160 3.52 -16.50 -10.82
CA ARG A 160 2.75 -16.27 -12.06
C ARG A 160 1.93 -14.97 -12.00
N MET A 161 1.38 -14.60 -10.83
CA MET A 161 0.72 -13.29 -10.66
C MET A 161 1.69 -12.12 -10.87
N ARG A 162 2.96 -12.24 -10.43
CA ARG A 162 3.99 -11.22 -10.72
C ARG A 162 4.29 -11.13 -12.23
N LEU A 163 4.28 -12.26 -12.96
CA LEU A 163 4.41 -12.24 -14.42
C LEU A 163 3.24 -11.53 -15.09
N ASN A 164 2.00 -11.70 -14.61
CA ASN A 164 0.84 -10.95 -15.09
C ASN A 164 1.00 -9.45 -14.86
N LEU A 165 1.52 -9.06 -13.70
CA LEU A 165 1.80 -7.67 -13.41
C LEU A 165 2.86 -7.11 -14.37
N ALA A 166 3.98 -7.80 -14.58
CA ALA A 166 5.01 -7.40 -15.54
C ALA A 166 4.43 -7.25 -16.96
N ARG A 167 3.58 -8.20 -17.38
CA ARG A 167 2.90 -8.18 -18.67
C ARG A 167 1.95 -6.99 -18.84
N ALA A 168 1.26 -6.59 -17.78
CA ALA A 168 0.42 -5.39 -17.79
C ALA A 168 1.25 -4.10 -17.83
N LEU A 169 2.39 -4.07 -17.14
CA LEU A 169 3.27 -2.90 -17.07
C LEU A 169 4.06 -2.64 -18.36
N ILE A 170 4.35 -3.68 -19.17
CA ILE A 170 5.03 -3.50 -20.47
C ILE A 170 4.07 -3.06 -21.56
N ALA A 171 2.77 -3.29 -21.38
CA ALA A 171 1.76 -2.94 -22.36
C ALA A 171 1.66 -1.42 -22.55
N PRO A 172 1.70 -0.91 -23.79
CA PRO A 172 1.46 0.51 -24.04
C PRO A 172 0.00 0.83 -23.76
N ALA A 173 -0.26 1.70 -22.80
CA ALA A 173 -1.59 2.05 -22.35
C ALA A 173 -1.70 3.52 -21.95
N GLU A 174 -2.87 4.11 -22.14
CA GLU A 174 -3.26 5.42 -21.63
C GLU A 174 -3.95 5.31 -20.27
N LEU A 175 -4.53 4.12 -19.97
CA LEU A 175 -5.16 3.78 -18.69
C LEU A 175 -4.62 2.45 -18.15
N LEU A 176 -4.06 2.50 -16.95
CA LEU A 176 -3.56 1.33 -16.22
C LEU A 176 -4.50 1.04 -15.03
N LEU A 177 -5.09 -0.15 -15.01
CA LEU A 177 -5.98 -0.62 -13.96
C LEU A 177 -5.27 -1.70 -13.13
N LEU A 178 -5.05 -1.41 -11.86
CA LEU A 178 -4.36 -2.30 -10.93
C LEU A 178 -5.30 -2.71 -9.80
N ASP A 179 -5.65 -4.00 -9.75
CA ASP A 179 -6.44 -4.58 -8.67
C ASP A 179 -5.53 -5.39 -7.75
N GLU A 180 -5.25 -4.86 -6.56
CA GLU A 180 -4.38 -5.42 -5.53
C GLU A 180 -2.98 -5.83 -6.05
N PRO A 181 -2.23 -4.91 -6.70
CA PRO A 181 -0.94 -5.24 -7.32
C PRO A 181 0.16 -5.59 -6.31
N THR A 182 -0.02 -5.23 -5.04
CA THR A 182 0.93 -5.52 -3.96
C THR A 182 0.79 -6.93 -3.39
N ASN A 183 -0.32 -7.63 -3.68
CA ASN A 183 -0.50 -9.00 -3.23
C ASN A 183 0.57 -9.93 -3.84
N HIS A 184 1.12 -10.81 -3.02
CA HIS A 184 2.18 -11.75 -3.39
C HIS A 184 3.54 -11.12 -3.73
N LEU A 185 3.71 -9.80 -3.60
CA LEU A 185 4.99 -9.14 -3.70
C LEU A 185 5.68 -9.13 -2.33
N ASP A 186 7.00 -9.24 -2.33
CA ASP A 186 7.79 -8.91 -1.15
C ASP A 186 8.02 -7.40 -1.04
N LEU A 187 8.52 -6.98 0.09
CA LEU A 187 8.74 -5.56 0.37
C LEU A 187 9.62 -4.90 -0.69
N ASP A 188 10.63 -5.62 -1.19
CA ASP A 188 11.55 -5.17 -2.23
C ASP A 188 10.81 -4.86 -3.54
N ALA A 189 9.97 -5.80 -3.98
CA ALA A 189 9.18 -5.66 -5.19
C ALA A 189 8.08 -4.58 -5.05
N ILE A 190 7.50 -4.41 -3.86
CA ILE A 190 6.52 -3.34 -3.59
C ILE A 190 7.18 -1.96 -3.74
N ILE A 191 8.35 -1.77 -3.13
CA ILE A 191 9.10 -0.52 -3.20
C ILE A 191 9.49 -0.21 -4.66
N TRP A 192 10.05 -1.21 -5.35
CA TRP A 192 10.41 -1.07 -6.75
C TRP A 192 9.19 -0.72 -7.62
N LEU A 193 8.07 -1.43 -7.44
CA LEU A 193 6.81 -1.17 -8.17
C LEU A 193 6.31 0.25 -7.91
N GLN A 194 6.33 0.70 -6.66
CA GLN A 194 5.95 2.05 -6.26
C GLN A 194 6.76 3.11 -7.02
N ASP A 195 8.09 2.94 -7.08
CA ASP A 195 8.96 3.90 -7.76
C ASP A 195 8.79 3.81 -9.29
N TYR A 196 8.61 2.62 -9.84
CA TYR A 196 8.33 2.43 -11.27
C TYR A 196 7.01 3.11 -11.68
N LEU A 197 5.91 2.90 -10.94
CA LEU A 197 4.60 3.50 -11.24
C LEU A 197 4.61 5.03 -11.18
N LYS A 198 5.47 5.63 -10.34
CA LYS A 198 5.66 7.10 -10.30
C LYS A 198 6.23 7.65 -11.62
N THR A 199 7.07 6.87 -12.30
CA THR A 199 7.70 7.29 -13.57
C THR A 199 6.77 7.19 -14.76
N LEU A 200 5.69 6.41 -14.68
CA LEU A 200 4.77 6.21 -15.80
C LEU A 200 3.85 7.43 -16.03
N PRO A 201 3.87 8.06 -17.21
CA PRO A 201 3.03 9.21 -17.52
C PRO A 201 1.61 8.80 -17.97
N VAL A 202 1.03 7.77 -17.37
CA VAL A 202 -0.28 7.21 -17.73
C VAL A 202 -1.30 7.43 -16.62
N THR A 203 -2.58 7.46 -16.97
CA THR A 203 -3.65 7.49 -15.98
C THR A 203 -3.69 6.15 -15.24
N GLN A 204 -3.73 6.17 -13.93
CA GLN A 204 -3.69 4.97 -13.11
C GLN A 204 -4.89 4.93 -12.17
N ILE A 205 -5.58 3.78 -12.12
CA ILE A 205 -6.61 3.51 -11.11
C ILE A 205 -6.14 2.28 -10.33
N ILE A 206 -5.92 2.46 -9.04
CA ILE A 206 -5.24 1.50 -8.19
C ILE A 206 -6.16 1.12 -7.03
N ILE A 207 -6.45 -0.17 -6.89
CA ILE A 207 -7.02 -0.74 -5.69
C ILE A 207 -5.87 -1.37 -4.92
N ALA A 208 -5.63 -0.94 -3.69
CA ALA A 208 -4.66 -1.57 -2.81
C ALA A 208 -5.09 -1.46 -1.34
N HIS A 209 -4.61 -2.39 -0.53
CA HIS A 209 -4.80 -2.38 0.93
C HIS A 209 -3.52 -1.97 1.69
N ASP A 210 -2.50 -1.49 0.99
CA ASP A 210 -1.28 -0.91 1.57
C ASP A 210 -1.41 0.63 1.61
N ARG A 211 -1.45 1.20 2.82
CA ARG A 211 -1.59 2.65 3.05
C ARG A 211 -0.41 3.42 2.50
N GLU A 212 0.83 2.99 2.81
CA GLU A 212 2.04 3.68 2.37
C GLU A 212 2.18 3.66 0.84
N PHE A 213 1.75 2.56 0.21
CA PHE A 213 1.72 2.46 -1.24
C PHE A 213 0.74 3.46 -1.88
N LEU A 214 -0.49 3.57 -1.34
CA LEU A 214 -1.48 4.54 -1.80
C LEU A 214 -1.03 5.98 -1.53
N ASP A 215 -0.45 6.25 -0.36
CA ASP A 215 0.07 7.59 0.00
C ASP A 215 1.19 8.05 -0.93
N ALA A 216 2.07 7.15 -1.28
CA ALA A 216 3.21 7.47 -2.13
C ALA A 216 2.86 7.70 -3.61
N LEU A 217 1.74 7.10 -4.08
CA LEU A 217 1.36 7.10 -5.50
C LEU A 217 0.19 8.00 -5.81
N CYS A 218 -0.88 7.93 -5.00
CA CYS A 218 -2.16 8.51 -5.36
C CYS A 218 -2.19 10.02 -5.08
N THR A 219 -2.76 10.76 -6.02
CA THR A 219 -3.03 12.20 -5.89
C THR A 219 -4.52 12.49 -5.70
N ARG A 220 -5.35 11.47 -5.82
CA ARG A 220 -6.79 11.52 -5.65
C ARG A 220 -7.29 10.15 -5.16
N ILE A 221 -8.29 10.17 -4.27
CA ILE A 221 -8.95 8.96 -3.77
C ILE A 221 -10.42 8.98 -4.18
N LEU A 222 -10.89 7.87 -4.73
CA LEU A 222 -12.30 7.56 -4.93
C LEU A 222 -12.72 6.52 -3.88
N ASN A 223 -13.63 6.88 -2.99
CA ASN A 223 -14.10 5.99 -1.93
C ASN A 223 -15.53 5.51 -2.21
N ILE A 224 -15.72 4.19 -2.19
CA ILE A 224 -17.05 3.57 -2.29
C ILE A 224 -17.52 3.21 -0.88
N GLU A 225 -18.50 3.95 -0.39
CA GLU A 225 -19.10 3.74 0.93
C GLU A 225 -20.61 3.95 0.87
N ASN A 226 -21.38 3.02 1.47
CA ASN A 226 -22.85 3.05 1.46
C ASN A 226 -23.45 3.22 0.06
N GLN A 227 -22.91 2.48 -0.93
CA GLN A 227 -23.31 2.50 -2.34
C GLN A 227 -23.03 3.85 -3.05
N ARG A 228 -22.33 4.78 -2.42
CA ARG A 228 -21.97 6.08 -3.00
C ARG A 228 -20.48 6.14 -3.32
N LEU A 229 -20.17 6.78 -4.43
CA LEU A 229 -18.80 7.06 -4.84
C LEU A 229 -18.46 8.51 -4.50
N THR A 230 -17.49 8.72 -3.62
CA THR A 230 -17.07 10.07 -3.20
C THR A 230 -15.61 10.28 -3.57
N ALA A 231 -15.31 11.44 -4.17
CA ALA A 231 -13.96 11.80 -4.58
C ALA A 231 -13.30 12.73 -3.56
N TYR A 232 -12.06 12.42 -3.19
CA TYR A 232 -11.22 13.23 -2.32
C TYR A 232 -9.95 13.62 -3.06
N THR A 233 -9.52 14.87 -2.90
CA THR A 233 -8.25 15.36 -3.44
C THR A 233 -7.16 15.14 -2.40
N GLY A 234 -5.98 14.72 -2.84
CA GLY A 234 -4.86 14.40 -1.97
C GLY A 234 -4.55 12.89 -1.97
N ASN A 235 -3.63 12.51 -1.10
CA ASN A 235 -3.24 11.13 -0.89
C ASN A 235 -4.18 10.37 0.06
N TYR A 236 -3.83 9.16 0.45
CA TYR A 236 -4.68 8.34 1.32
C TYR A 236 -4.78 8.91 2.74
N SER A 237 -3.70 9.44 3.29
CA SER A 237 -3.69 10.09 4.62
C SER A 237 -4.54 11.37 4.65
N ASP A 238 -4.53 12.16 3.57
CA ASP A 238 -5.44 13.30 3.42
C ASP A 238 -6.90 12.89 3.40
N PHE A 239 -7.21 11.82 2.66
CA PHE A 239 -8.54 11.23 2.61
C PHE A 239 -9.02 10.78 3.99
N GLU A 240 -8.20 10.06 4.77
CA GLU A 240 -8.57 9.61 6.11
C GLU A 240 -8.84 10.79 7.05
N ARG A 241 -7.99 11.81 7.01
CA ARG A 241 -8.17 13.04 7.81
C ARG A 241 -9.49 13.73 7.46
N LEU A 242 -9.75 13.96 6.16
CA LEU A 242 -10.98 14.61 5.70
C LEU A 242 -12.22 13.78 6.05
N ARG A 243 -12.17 12.48 5.88
CA ARG A 243 -13.26 11.56 6.23
C ARG A 243 -13.55 11.57 7.73
N HIS A 244 -12.51 11.59 8.55
CA HIS A 244 -12.64 11.67 10.01
C HIS A 244 -13.29 13.01 10.43
N GLU A 245 -12.85 14.15 9.87
CA GLU A 245 -13.43 15.46 10.12
C GLU A 245 -14.91 15.52 9.71
N GLN A 246 -15.25 15.04 8.52
CA GLN A 246 -16.65 14.98 8.05
C GLN A 246 -17.53 14.13 8.97
N ARG A 247 -17.00 13.02 9.47
CA ARG A 247 -17.71 12.16 10.40
C ARG A 247 -17.96 12.82 11.74
N LEU A 248 -16.94 13.45 12.33
CA LEU A 248 -17.10 14.20 13.58
C LEU A 248 -18.17 15.30 13.44
N GLN A 249 -18.21 15.99 12.30
CA GLN A 249 -19.23 17.00 12.01
C GLN A 249 -20.63 16.36 11.90
N ALA A 250 -20.76 15.23 11.17
CA ALA A 250 -22.03 14.52 11.04
C ALA A 250 -22.54 14.00 12.40
N ASP A 251 -21.67 13.44 13.23
CA ASP A 251 -22.00 12.97 14.58
C ASP A 251 -22.46 14.12 15.48
N ALA A 252 -21.77 15.26 15.46
CA ALA A 252 -22.14 16.44 16.22
C ALA A 252 -23.51 16.98 15.78
N GLU A 253 -23.77 17.02 14.49
CA GLU A 253 -25.04 17.47 13.93
C GLU A 253 -26.19 16.51 14.27
N TYR A 254 -25.97 15.20 14.14
CA TYR A 254 -26.92 14.17 14.55
C TYR A 254 -27.26 14.30 16.05
N GLN A 255 -26.27 14.43 16.93
CA GLN A 255 -26.50 14.60 18.36
C GLN A 255 -27.28 15.90 18.67
N LYS A 256 -26.98 17.00 17.97
CA LYS A 256 -27.72 18.27 18.11
C LYS A 256 -29.17 18.11 17.70
N GLN A 257 -29.44 17.44 16.58
CA GLN A 257 -30.80 17.16 16.10
C GLN A 257 -31.53 16.20 17.05
N ALA A 258 -30.87 15.15 17.53
CA ALA A 258 -31.44 14.18 18.47
C ALA A 258 -31.84 14.88 19.80
N ARG A 259 -31.01 15.77 20.34
CA ARG A 259 -31.34 16.59 21.53
C ARG A 259 -32.51 17.53 21.28
N SER A 260 -32.56 18.17 20.10
CA SER A 260 -33.67 19.07 19.72
C SER A 260 -34.99 18.31 19.59
N ARG A 261 -34.96 17.11 18.98
CA ARG A 261 -36.14 16.23 18.88
C ARG A 261 -36.61 15.77 20.26
N ALA A 262 -35.69 15.29 21.11
CA ALA A 262 -36.02 14.87 22.46
C ALA A 262 -36.66 16.04 23.28
N HIS A 263 -36.13 17.26 23.14
CA HIS A 263 -36.68 18.45 23.81
C HIS A 263 -38.10 18.79 23.31
N LEU A 264 -38.32 18.76 21.98
CA LEU A 264 -39.64 19.01 21.40
C LEU A 264 -40.64 17.91 21.81
N GLN A 265 -40.22 16.64 21.79
CA GLN A 265 -41.07 15.52 22.22
C GLN A 265 -41.46 15.63 23.69
N ALA A 266 -40.49 15.88 24.57
CA ALA A 266 -40.73 16.04 26.02
C ALA A 266 -41.72 17.22 26.30
N TYR A 267 -41.60 18.33 25.52
CA TYR A 267 -42.55 19.43 25.64
C TYR A 267 -43.98 19.02 25.18
N ILE A 268 -44.09 18.32 24.07
CA ILE A 268 -45.38 17.82 23.53
C ILE A 268 -46.03 16.90 24.55
N ASP A 269 -45.29 15.92 25.09
CA ASP A 269 -45.79 14.94 26.06
C ASP A 269 -46.27 15.61 27.35
N ARG A 270 -45.52 16.62 27.85
CA ARG A 270 -45.87 17.36 29.07
C ARG A 270 -47.13 18.24 28.93
N PHE A 271 -47.40 18.78 27.73
CA PHE A 271 -48.44 19.80 27.53
C PHE A 271 -49.59 19.32 26.64
N ARG A 272 -49.56 18.08 26.09
CA ARG A 272 -50.60 17.52 25.22
C ARG A 272 -52.01 17.52 25.85
N ALA A 273 -52.10 17.32 27.17
CA ALA A 273 -53.34 17.24 27.92
C ALA A 273 -53.86 18.58 28.44
N LYS A 274 -53.12 19.71 28.29
CA LYS A 274 -53.50 21.03 28.82
C LYS A 274 -54.14 21.88 27.73
N ALA A 275 -55.44 22.14 27.83
CA ALA A 275 -56.24 22.90 26.84
C ALA A 275 -55.67 24.30 26.53
N THR A 276 -55.10 25.00 27.56
CA THR A 276 -54.52 26.33 27.43
C THR A 276 -53.21 26.37 26.61
N LYS A 277 -52.52 25.25 26.44
CA LYS A 277 -51.26 25.14 25.69
C LYS A 277 -51.35 24.24 24.46
N ALA A 278 -52.57 23.74 24.12
CA ALA A 278 -52.79 22.83 22.98
C ALA A 278 -52.31 23.42 21.64
N ARG A 279 -52.51 24.74 21.43
CA ARG A 279 -52.08 25.42 20.18
C ARG A 279 -50.56 25.51 20.07
N GLN A 280 -49.83 25.67 21.22
CA GLN A 280 -48.38 25.65 21.24
C GLN A 280 -47.81 24.23 21.07
N ALA A 281 -48.44 23.20 21.64
CA ALA A 281 -48.10 21.82 21.44
C ALA A 281 -48.26 21.39 19.97
N GLN A 282 -49.35 21.85 19.33
CA GLN A 282 -49.62 21.59 17.90
C GLN A 282 -48.59 22.27 16.97
N SER A 283 -48.16 23.52 17.30
CA SER A 283 -47.10 24.22 16.57
C SER A 283 -45.76 23.48 16.68
N ARG A 284 -45.44 22.93 17.87
CA ARG A 284 -44.20 22.15 18.09
C ARG A 284 -44.26 20.74 17.48
N LEU A 285 -45.46 20.14 17.39
CA LEU A 285 -45.65 18.89 16.62
C LEU A 285 -45.32 19.11 15.14
N LYS A 286 -45.83 20.19 14.54
CA LYS A 286 -45.48 20.56 13.16
C LYS A 286 -44.00 20.89 12.98
N ALA A 287 -43.34 21.44 13.99
CA ALA A 287 -41.90 21.67 13.99
C ALA A 287 -41.13 20.35 14.09
N LEU A 288 -41.61 19.37 14.88
CA LEU A 288 -41.04 18.03 14.97
C LEU A 288 -41.20 17.24 13.68
N GLU A 289 -42.36 17.35 13.00
CA GLU A 289 -42.62 16.73 11.70
C GLU A 289 -41.74 17.30 10.57
N LYS A 290 -41.38 18.61 10.68
CA LYS A 290 -40.46 19.27 9.72
C LYS A 290 -38.98 19.02 10.00
N LEU A 291 -38.63 18.52 11.17
CA LEU A 291 -37.28 18.08 11.47
C LEU A 291 -37.09 16.71 10.82
N ASP A 292 -36.56 16.74 9.59
CA ASP A 292 -36.09 15.52 8.94
C ASP A 292 -35.13 14.80 9.90
N ALA A 293 -35.43 13.53 10.17
CA ALA A 293 -34.52 12.70 10.94
C ALA A 293 -33.27 12.49 10.09
N ALA A 294 -32.20 13.21 10.36
CA ALA A 294 -30.92 12.83 9.82
C ALA A 294 -30.69 11.34 10.16
N PRO A 295 -30.41 10.50 9.17
CA PRO A 295 -30.10 9.11 9.47
C PRO A 295 -28.92 9.10 10.45
N PRO A 296 -28.90 8.16 11.43
CA PRO A 296 -27.72 8.01 12.27
C PRO A 296 -26.52 7.78 11.36
N PRO A 297 -25.37 8.40 11.66
CA PRO A 297 -24.16 8.11 10.91
C PRO A 297 -23.95 6.59 10.94
N PRO A 298 -23.55 6.00 9.81
CA PRO A 298 -23.38 4.55 9.73
C PRO A 298 -22.38 4.11 10.82
N PRO A 299 -22.71 3.06 11.59
CA PRO A 299 -21.80 2.58 12.61
C PRO A 299 -20.48 2.23 11.94
N GLU A 300 -19.37 2.64 12.54
CA GLU A 300 -18.09 2.03 12.22
C GLU A 300 -18.26 0.53 12.31
N ALA A 301 -17.73 -0.21 11.34
CA ALA A 301 -17.44 -1.59 11.56
C ALA A 301 -16.24 -1.62 12.52
N ASP A 302 -16.50 -1.32 13.77
CA ASP A 302 -15.50 -1.44 14.82
C ASP A 302 -15.22 -2.92 15.01
N TYR A 303 -14.24 -3.42 14.25
CA TYR A 303 -13.62 -4.68 14.61
C TYR A 303 -12.92 -4.47 15.94
N ARG A 304 -13.46 -5.04 17.00
CA ARG A 304 -12.86 -4.95 18.35
C ARG A 304 -12.01 -6.18 18.59
N LEU A 305 -10.81 -6.15 18.05
CA LEU A 305 -9.81 -7.15 18.34
C LEU A 305 -9.21 -6.84 19.73
N GLN A 306 -9.32 -7.76 20.66
CA GLN A 306 -8.71 -7.62 21.97
C GLN A 306 -7.97 -8.91 22.33
N PHE A 307 -6.65 -8.79 22.45
CA PHE A 307 -5.85 -9.85 23.06
C PHE A 307 -6.10 -9.83 24.57
N GLN A 308 -6.48 -10.97 25.11
CA GLN A 308 -6.54 -11.15 26.55
C GLN A 308 -5.13 -11.48 27.05
N SER A 309 -4.68 -10.81 28.10
CA SER A 309 -3.38 -11.09 28.73
C SER A 309 -3.23 -12.56 29.09
N ALA A 310 -2.06 -13.10 28.80
CA ALA A 310 -1.71 -14.43 29.24
C ALA A 310 -1.53 -14.46 30.77
N GLU A 311 -1.82 -15.59 31.38
CA GLU A 311 -1.68 -15.77 32.85
C GLU A 311 -0.22 -15.78 33.30
N HIS A 312 0.70 -16.10 32.39
CA HIS A 312 2.13 -16.25 32.68
C HIS A 312 2.97 -15.61 31.55
N HIS A 313 4.02 -14.91 31.94
CA HIS A 313 5.02 -14.31 31.02
C HIS A 313 6.42 -14.89 31.31
N PRO A 314 6.71 -16.12 30.83
CA PRO A 314 8.02 -16.72 31.03
C PRO A 314 9.11 -15.93 30.30
N ASN A 315 10.32 -15.87 30.89
CA ASN A 315 11.46 -15.20 30.26
C ASN A 315 12.74 -16.05 30.40
N PRO A 316 13.31 -16.57 29.29
CA PRO A 316 12.83 -16.43 27.91
C PRO A 316 11.57 -17.28 27.65
N VAL A 317 10.77 -16.83 26.67
CA VAL A 317 9.63 -17.59 26.16
C VAL A 317 10.11 -18.78 25.32
N LEU A 318 11.14 -18.54 24.50
CA LEU A 318 11.73 -19.53 23.60
C LEU A 318 13.23 -19.24 23.43
N ASN A 319 14.03 -20.31 23.37
CA ASN A 319 15.46 -20.24 23.05
C ASN A 319 15.80 -21.27 21.96
N ALA A 320 16.38 -20.82 20.85
CA ALA A 320 16.85 -21.65 19.75
C ALA A 320 18.36 -21.57 19.66
N GLU A 321 19.05 -22.73 19.70
CA GLU A 321 20.50 -22.83 19.68
C GLU A 321 21.00 -23.66 18.51
N ALA A 322 21.91 -23.06 17.71
CA ALA A 322 22.53 -23.65 16.53
C ALA A 322 21.54 -24.35 15.59
N LEU A 323 20.33 -23.79 15.49
CA LEU A 323 19.19 -24.39 14.79
C LEU A 323 19.44 -24.45 13.28
N ALA A 324 19.18 -25.61 12.67
CA ALA A 324 19.12 -25.79 11.23
C ALA A 324 17.72 -26.28 10.84
N LEU A 325 17.14 -25.65 9.83
CA LEU A 325 15.79 -25.93 9.31
C LEU A 325 15.81 -26.16 7.81
N GLY A 326 14.99 -27.09 7.34
CA GLY A 326 14.89 -27.44 5.93
C GLY A 326 13.86 -28.53 5.68
N TYR A 327 13.82 -29.03 4.44
CA TYR A 327 12.89 -30.08 4.02
C TYR A 327 13.68 -31.26 3.45
N GLY A 328 13.47 -32.46 3.97
CA GLY A 328 14.28 -33.63 3.63
C GLY A 328 15.75 -33.36 3.92
N ASP A 329 16.62 -33.59 2.94
CA ASP A 329 18.06 -33.35 3.06
C ASP A 329 18.49 -31.90 2.69
N HIS A 330 17.53 -31.07 2.28
CA HIS A 330 17.82 -29.69 1.85
C HIS A 330 17.70 -28.70 3.01
N THR A 331 18.86 -28.23 3.49
CA THR A 331 18.92 -27.19 4.53
C THR A 331 18.66 -25.82 3.93
N ILE A 332 17.66 -25.11 4.44
CA ILE A 332 17.31 -23.74 4.03
C ILE A 332 17.96 -22.71 4.94
N LEU A 333 17.92 -22.96 6.25
CA LEU A 333 18.48 -22.09 7.28
C LEU A 333 19.42 -22.88 8.18
N SER A 334 20.54 -22.29 8.57
CA SER A 334 21.53 -22.96 9.42
C SER A 334 22.16 -22.02 10.45
N GLY A 335 22.58 -22.60 11.58
CA GLY A 335 23.32 -21.89 12.61
C GLY A 335 22.52 -20.78 13.30
N ILE A 336 21.19 -20.88 13.32
CA ILE A 336 20.31 -19.88 13.94
C ILE A 336 20.51 -19.89 15.44
N ARG A 337 20.68 -18.71 16.01
CA ARG A 337 20.63 -18.45 17.45
C ARG A 337 19.60 -17.36 17.71
N LEU A 338 18.53 -17.69 18.42
CA LEU A 338 17.45 -16.75 18.70
C LEU A 338 16.92 -16.97 20.09
N ARG A 339 17.00 -15.96 20.92
CA ARG A 339 16.39 -15.93 22.24
C ARG A 339 15.25 -14.91 22.23
N ILE A 340 14.05 -15.33 22.61
CA ILE A 340 12.86 -14.49 22.61
C ILE A 340 12.50 -14.18 24.07
N ALA A 341 12.59 -12.91 24.45
CA ALA A 341 12.14 -12.41 25.75
C ALA A 341 10.61 -12.33 25.80
N SER A 342 10.02 -12.21 26.99
CA SER A 342 8.56 -12.20 27.20
C SER A 342 7.84 -11.01 26.57
N ASP A 343 8.55 -9.93 26.29
CA ASP A 343 8.08 -8.67 25.72
C ASP A 343 8.66 -8.37 24.31
N ALA A 344 9.38 -9.33 23.75
CA ALA A 344 10.05 -9.14 22.45
C ALA A 344 9.07 -8.88 21.31
N ARG A 345 9.34 -7.86 20.48
CA ARG A 345 8.54 -7.44 19.32
C ARG A 345 9.42 -7.41 18.08
N ILE A 346 9.50 -8.56 17.39
CA ILE A 346 10.49 -8.80 16.33
C ILE A 346 9.83 -8.83 14.96
N GLY A 347 10.26 -7.96 14.05
CA GLY A 347 9.94 -8.01 12.63
C GLY A 347 10.97 -8.85 11.86
N ILE A 348 10.51 -9.80 11.06
CA ILE A 348 11.38 -10.64 10.23
C ILE A 348 11.39 -10.12 8.79
N LEU A 349 12.54 -9.60 8.37
CA LEU A 349 12.79 -9.06 7.03
C LEU A 349 13.48 -10.11 6.14
N GLY A 350 13.41 -9.91 4.83
CA GLY A 350 14.10 -10.72 3.83
C GLY A 350 13.25 -11.00 2.60
N ARG A 351 13.90 -11.40 1.51
CA ARG A 351 13.25 -11.68 0.22
C ARG A 351 12.30 -12.89 0.30
N ASN A 352 11.36 -12.98 -0.65
CA ASN A 352 10.54 -14.17 -0.77
C ASN A 352 11.42 -15.39 -1.15
N GLY A 353 11.17 -16.52 -0.48
CA GLY A 353 12.00 -17.70 -0.64
C GLY A 353 13.24 -17.76 0.25
N ALA A 354 13.60 -16.71 0.97
CA ALA A 354 14.77 -16.71 1.88
C ALA A 354 14.64 -17.65 3.09
N GLY A 355 13.45 -18.20 3.36
CA GLY A 355 13.24 -19.14 4.48
C GLY A 355 12.48 -18.53 5.67
N LYS A 356 11.87 -17.36 5.54
CA LYS A 356 11.10 -16.69 6.63
C LYS A 356 10.01 -17.61 7.21
N SER A 357 9.13 -18.14 6.36
CA SER A 357 8.07 -19.07 6.79
C SER A 357 8.62 -20.40 7.30
N THR A 358 9.79 -20.85 6.82
CA THR A 358 10.49 -22.02 7.34
C THR A 358 10.95 -21.80 8.76
N LEU A 359 11.49 -20.59 9.06
CA LEU A 359 11.84 -20.17 10.42
C LEU A 359 10.60 -20.24 11.33
N MET A 360 9.48 -19.62 10.92
CA MET A 360 8.25 -19.60 11.72
C MET A 360 7.71 -20.99 11.99
N LYS A 361 7.70 -21.88 10.98
CA LYS A 361 7.28 -23.29 11.14
C LYS A 361 8.17 -24.04 12.12
N GLY A 362 9.49 -23.80 12.09
CA GLY A 362 10.42 -24.39 13.06
C GLY A 362 10.14 -23.93 14.48
N LEU A 363 10.04 -22.61 14.71
CA LEU A 363 9.75 -22.03 16.02
C LEU A 363 8.38 -22.43 16.56
N ALA A 364 7.39 -22.62 15.68
CA ALA A 364 6.06 -23.11 16.05
C ALA A 364 6.01 -24.61 16.34
N GLY A 365 7.12 -25.35 16.14
CA GLY A 365 7.16 -26.80 16.31
C GLY A 365 6.45 -27.62 15.23
N VAL A 366 6.03 -26.97 14.12
CA VAL A 366 5.39 -27.64 12.97
C VAL A 366 6.42 -28.34 12.10
N LEU A 367 7.63 -27.77 11.99
CA LEU A 367 8.74 -28.33 11.25
C LEU A 367 9.83 -28.78 12.24
N PRO A 368 10.16 -30.08 12.30
CA PRO A 368 11.24 -30.55 13.17
C PRO A 368 12.59 -29.99 12.71
N PRO A 369 13.50 -29.64 13.64
CA PRO A 369 14.84 -29.18 13.28
C PRO A 369 15.68 -30.31 12.68
N LEU A 370 16.49 -29.95 11.67
CA LEU A 370 17.50 -30.85 11.09
C LEU A 370 18.72 -30.97 12.01
N ALA A 371 19.06 -29.89 12.74
CA ALA A 371 20.10 -29.84 13.75
C ALA A 371 19.83 -28.72 14.75
N GLY A 372 20.49 -28.76 15.91
CA GLY A 372 20.29 -27.81 17.01
C GLY A 372 19.08 -28.15 17.86
N SER A 373 18.67 -27.23 18.73
CA SER A 373 17.54 -27.40 19.64
C SER A 373 16.68 -26.15 19.73
N ILE A 374 15.39 -26.37 20.06
CA ILE A 374 14.45 -25.32 20.42
C ILE A 374 13.91 -25.65 21.80
N ASP A 375 14.23 -24.81 22.77
CA ASP A 375 13.73 -24.94 24.12
C ASP A 375 12.63 -23.92 24.37
N THR A 376 11.43 -24.42 24.69
CA THR A 376 10.28 -23.58 25.06
C THR A 376 9.98 -23.74 26.54
N HIS A 377 9.69 -22.64 27.22
CA HIS A 377 9.28 -22.72 28.61
C HIS A 377 7.95 -23.46 28.72
N LYS A 378 7.78 -24.29 29.82
CA LYS A 378 6.59 -25.12 30.01
C LYS A 378 5.25 -24.39 29.99
N ASN A 379 5.24 -23.10 30.34
CA ASN A 379 4.06 -22.24 30.33
C ASN A 379 3.93 -21.43 29.02
N THR A 380 4.75 -21.69 28.01
CA THR A 380 4.64 -21.03 26.70
C THR A 380 3.44 -21.60 25.95
N ARG A 381 2.58 -20.67 25.50
CA ARG A 381 1.45 -20.96 24.60
C ARG A 381 1.71 -20.20 23.30
N ILE A 382 2.00 -20.94 22.25
CA ILE A 382 2.31 -20.37 20.92
C ILE A 382 1.02 -20.20 20.14
N GLY A 383 0.72 -18.97 19.75
CA GLY A 383 -0.30 -18.67 18.74
C GLY A 383 0.37 -18.51 17.39
N TYR A 384 0.20 -19.47 16.49
CA TYR A 384 0.81 -19.45 15.18
C TYR A 384 -0.24 -19.16 14.12
N PHE A 385 -0.08 -18.07 13.35
CA PHE A 385 -0.95 -17.69 12.24
C PHE A 385 -0.23 -17.89 10.91
N THR A 386 -0.84 -18.65 10.03
CA THR A 386 -0.39 -18.88 8.64
C THR A 386 -1.58 -19.00 7.70
N GLN A 387 -1.32 -18.87 6.41
CA GLN A 387 -2.34 -19.12 5.38
C GLN A 387 -2.92 -20.54 5.47
N HIS A 388 -2.11 -21.54 5.82
CA HIS A 388 -2.58 -22.93 5.99
C HIS A 388 -3.61 -23.10 7.11
N GLN A 389 -3.65 -22.22 8.10
CA GLN A 389 -4.69 -22.29 9.15
C GLN A 389 -6.06 -21.84 8.65
N ILE A 390 -6.10 -21.00 7.63
CA ILE A 390 -7.33 -20.63 6.92
C ILE A 390 -7.88 -21.86 6.18
N ASP A 391 -7.01 -22.64 5.57
CA ASP A 391 -7.36 -23.87 4.84
C ASP A 391 -7.75 -25.02 5.80
N ALA A 392 -7.26 -24.98 7.03
CA ALA A 392 -7.57 -25.98 8.07
C ALA A 392 -8.97 -25.79 8.71
N LEU A 393 -9.64 -24.68 8.44
CA LEU A 393 -11.02 -24.47 8.91
C LEU A 393 -11.96 -25.48 8.24
N ARG A 394 -12.75 -26.18 9.06
CA ARG A 394 -13.76 -27.13 8.56
C ARG A 394 -14.91 -26.36 7.91
N GLY A 395 -14.97 -26.37 6.59
CA GLY A 395 -15.90 -25.56 5.81
C GLY A 395 -17.37 -25.85 6.09
N GLU A 396 -17.71 -27.07 6.48
CA GLU A 396 -19.06 -27.53 6.84
C GLU A 396 -19.54 -26.99 8.20
N ASN A 397 -18.60 -26.63 9.10
CA ASN A 397 -18.93 -26.18 10.44
C ASN A 397 -19.02 -24.64 10.53
N SER A 398 -19.73 -24.15 11.56
CA SER A 398 -19.90 -22.72 11.81
C SER A 398 -18.72 -22.11 12.56
N ALA A 399 -18.63 -20.77 12.53
CA ALA A 399 -17.66 -20.03 13.35
C ALA A 399 -17.86 -20.30 14.85
N LEU A 400 -19.11 -20.36 15.29
CA LEU A 400 -19.48 -20.69 16.66
C LEU A 400 -18.96 -22.06 17.07
N TRP A 401 -19.15 -23.08 16.22
CA TRP A 401 -18.66 -24.43 16.47
C TRP A 401 -17.13 -24.45 16.68
N HIS A 402 -16.36 -23.78 15.82
CA HIS A 402 -14.90 -23.74 15.95
C HIS A 402 -14.44 -23.12 17.26
N LEU A 403 -15.12 -22.06 17.72
CA LEU A 403 -14.76 -21.41 18.99
C LEU A 403 -15.13 -22.28 20.20
N GLN A 404 -16.28 -22.97 20.15
CA GLN A 404 -16.70 -23.92 21.21
C GLN A 404 -15.70 -25.06 21.41
N GLN A 405 -15.03 -25.53 20.35
CA GLN A 405 -13.98 -26.55 20.46
C GLN A 405 -12.75 -26.05 21.23
N ILE A 406 -12.46 -24.73 21.17
CA ILE A 406 -11.29 -24.13 21.83
C ILE A 406 -11.61 -23.72 23.26
N GLN A 407 -12.83 -23.28 23.53
CA GLN A 407 -13.27 -22.79 24.85
C GLN A 407 -14.58 -23.50 25.28
N PRO A 408 -14.54 -24.79 25.59
CA PRO A 408 -15.76 -25.55 25.92
C PRO A 408 -16.46 -25.09 27.22
N ASP A 409 -15.73 -24.41 28.10
CA ASP A 409 -16.25 -23.98 29.41
C ASP A 409 -17.06 -22.67 29.34
N LYS A 410 -17.09 -21.98 28.19
CA LYS A 410 -17.83 -20.75 28.03
C LYS A 410 -19.24 -20.97 27.49
N THR A 411 -20.14 -20.06 27.85
CA THR A 411 -21.52 -20.05 27.34
C THR A 411 -21.59 -19.66 25.87
N GLU A 412 -22.65 -20.11 25.20
CA GLU A 412 -22.89 -19.74 23.79
C GLU A 412 -22.99 -18.21 23.60
N GLN A 413 -23.60 -17.50 24.55
CA GLN A 413 -23.71 -16.04 24.45
C GLN A 413 -22.36 -15.34 24.55
N GLU A 414 -21.42 -15.84 25.36
CA GLU A 414 -20.05 -15.31 25.41
C GLU A 414 -19.31 -15.54 24.10
N HIS A 415 -19.49 -16.73 23.49
CA HIS A 415 -18.91 -17.03 22.18
C HIS A 415 -19.47 -16.11 21.08
N ARG A 416 -20.79 -15.87 21.06
CA ARG A 416 -21.43 -14.95 20.09
C ARG A 416 -20.96 -13.52 20.29
N ASN A 417 -20.84 -13.05 21.52
CA ASN A 417 -20.31 -11.71 21.83
C ASN A 417 -18.85 -11.58 21.38
N TYR A 418 -18.03 -12.59 21.63
CA TYR A 418 -16.64 -12.61 21.18
C TYR A 418 -16.54 -12.58 19.65
N LEU A 419 -17.25 -13.46 18.96
CA LEU A 419 -17.26 -13.54 17.49
C LEU A 419 -17.83 -12.27 16.85
N GLY A 420 -18.72 -11.57 17.53
CA GLY A 420 -19.23 -10.27 17.10
C GLY A 420 -18.13 -9.23 16.89
N GLY A 421 -17.11 -9.20 17.76
CA GLY A 421 -15.94 -8.33 17.59
C GLY A 421 -15.13 -8.59 16.31
N TYR A 422 -15.30 -9.77 15.70
CA TYR A 422 -14.65 -10.18 14.44
C TYR A 422 -15.60 -10.13 13.23
N GLY A 423 -16.79 -9.51 13.40
CA GLY A 423 -17.78 -9.35 12.32
C GLY A 423 -18.64 -10.58 12.04
N TYR A 424 -18.73 -11.51 12.98
CA TYR A 424 -19.61 -12.68 12.95
C TYR A 424 -20.84 -12.45 13.84
N HIS A 425 -21.84 -11.71 13.30
CA HIS A 425 -23.08 -11.37 13.99
C HIS A 425 -24.26 -12.23 13.51
N GLY A 426 -25.21 -12.52 14.41
CA GLY A 426 -26.46 -13.20 14.08
C GLY A 426 -26.24 -14.51 13.32
N ASP A 427 -27.01 -14.74 12.25
CA ASP A 427 -26.98 -15.95 11.43
C ASP A 427 -25.61 -16.26 10.82
N LYS A 428 -24.75 -15.25 10.69
CA LYS A 428 -23.40 -15.43 10.15
C LYS A 428 -22.50 -16.24 11.09
N ALA A 429 -22.73 -16.18 12.40
CA ALA A 429 -21.98 -16.99 13.36
C ALA A 429 -22.33 -18.48 13.25
N ASP A 430 -23.54 -18.80 12.80
CA ASP A 430 -24.09 -20.15 12.65
C ASP A 430 -23.89 -20.73 11.25
N ALA A 431 -23.62 -19.88 10.26
CA ALA A 431 -23.46 -20.31 8.87
C ALA A 431 -22.17 -21.13 8.67
N PRO A 432 -22.17 -22.13 7.76
CA PRO A 432 -20.97 -22.88 7.39
C PRO A 432 -19.84 -21.96 6.89
N VAL A 433 -18.64 -22.11 7.48
CA VAL A 433 -17.47 -21.26 7.16
C VAL A 433 -17.01 -21.42 5.71
N GLY A 434 -17.33 -22.54 5.06
CA GLY A 434 -16.99 -22.78 3.66
C GLY A 434 -17.51 -21.71 2.70
N ARG A 435 -18.64 -21.06 3.03
CA ARG A 435 -19.26 -19.99 2.23
C ARG A 435 -18.61 -18.62 2.42
N ASN A 436 -17.74 -18.47 3.39
CA ASN A 436 -17.10 -17.21 3.73
C ASN A 436 -16.02 -16.85 2.71
N SER A 437 -15.82 -15.55 2.47
CA SER A 437 -14.70 -15.04 1.70
C SER A 437 -13.35 -15.35 2.39
N GLY A 438 -12.25 -15.27 1.64
CA GLY A 438 -10.91 -15.47 2.18
C GLY A 438 -10.60 -14.56 3.37
N GLY A 439 -10.97 -13.28 3.28
CA GLY A 439 -10.80 -12.33 4.38
C GLY A 439 -11.64 -12.64 5.62
N GLU A 440 -12.85 -13.17 5.44
CA GLU A 440 -13.69 -13.62 6.54
C GLU A 440 -13.08 -14.85 7.25
N LYS A 441 -12.59 -15.81 6.48
CA LYS A 441 -11.89 -16.98 7.02
C LYS A 441 -10.62 -16.58 7.77
N ALA A 442 -9.84 -15.62 7.26
CA ALA A 442 -8.65 -15.09 7.92
C ALA A 442 -9.01 -14.45 9.28
N ARG A 443 -10.09 -13.66 9.32
CA ARG A 443 -10.61 -13.08 10.59
C ARG A 443 -11.00 -14.16 11.60
N LEU A 444 -11.65 -15.22 11.16
CA LEU A 444 -12.01 -16.34 12.05
C LEU A 444 -10.74 -17.04 12.57
N ALA A 445 -9.80 -17.36 11.70
CA ALA A 445 -8.54 -18.00 12.12
C ALA A 445 -7.80 -17.15 13.16
N LEU A 446 -7.74 -15.84 12.97
CA LEU A 446 -7.16 -14.91 13.93
C LEU A 446 -7.94 -14.91 15.26
N ALA A 447 -9.27 -14.87 15.21
CA ALA A 447 -10.12 -14.96 16.40
C ALA A 447 -9.86 -16.23 17.20
N LEU A 448 -9.74 -17.37 16.53
CA LEU A 448 -9.49 -18.68 17.16
C LEU A 448 -8.09 -18.74 17.82
N ILE A 449 -7.07 -18.10 17.23
CA ILE A 449 -5.73 -18.00 17.83
C ILE A 449 -5.77 -17.12 19.07
N ILE A 450 -6.38 -15.94 18.99
CA ILE A 450 -6.50 -15.01 20.12
C ILE A 450 -7.28 -15.64 21.28
N ALA A 451 -8.31 -16.43 20.99
CA ALA A 451 -9.10 -17.13 21.98
C ALA A 451 -8.30 -18.10 22.85
N GLN A 452 -7.16 -18.60 22.37
CA GLN A 452 -6.25 -19.50 23.10
C GLN A 452 -5.36 -18.77 24.11
N ARG A 453 -5.39 -17.43 24.17
CA ARG A 453 -4.57 -16.57 25.03
C ARG A 453 -3.07 -16.91 24.93
N PRO A 454 -2.47 -16.84 23.75
CA PRO A 454 -1.04 -17.08 23.57
C PRO A 454 -0.21 -16.05 24.33
N ASN A 455 1.00 -16.44 24.75
CA ASN A 455 2.02 -15.52 25.27
C ASN A 455 3.22 -15.39 24.31
N LEU A 456 3.23 -16.15 23.22
CA LEU A 456 4.09 -15.97 22.05
C LEU A 456 3.24 -16.01 20.78
N LEU A 457 3.23 -14.93 20.03
CA LEU A 457 2.58 -14.84 18.71
C LEU A 457 3.63 -15.00 17.59
N LEU A 458 3.37 -15.93 16.70
CA LEU A 458 4.12 -16.09 15.46
C LEU A 458 3.15 -15.79 14.31
N LEU A 459 3.34 -14.65 13.64
CA LEU A 459 2.42 -14.15 12.61
C LEU A 459 3.12 -14.17 11.25
N ASP A 460 2.69 -15.05 10.35
CA ASP A 460 3.20 -15.14 8.98
C ASP A 460 2.17 -14.56 8.02
N GLU A 461 2.43 -13.33 7.55
CA GLU A 461 1.59 -12.51 6.66
C GLU A 461 0.13 -12.35 7.17
N PRO A 462 -0.08 -11.82 8.40
CA PRO A 462 -1.40 -11.74 9.02
C PRO A 462 -2.34 -10.74 8.34
N THR A 463 -1.81 -9.83 7.53
CA THR A 463 -2.58 -8.77 6.83
C THR A 463 -3.10 -9.20 5.46
N ASN A 464 -2.68 -10.37 4.95
CA ASN A 464 -3.15 -10.86 3.65
C ASN A 464 -4.66 -11.09 3.68
N HIS A 465 -5.36 -10.62 2.64
CA HIS A 465 -6.81 -10.69 2.48
C HIS A 465 -7.64 -9.85 3.49
N LEU A 466 -7.00 -9.10 4.41
CA LEU A 466 -7.69 -8.17 5.29
C LEU A 466 -7.90 -6.83 4.58
N ASP A 467 -9.09 -6.26 4.74
CA ASP A 467 -9.35 -4.88 4.33
C ASP A 467 -8.67 -3.87 5.28
N LEU A 468 -8.55 -2.62 4.85
CA LEU A 468 -7.84 -1.58 5.60
C LEU A 468 -8.37 -1.42 7.03
N ALA A 469 -9.70 -1.43 7.23
CA ALA A 469 -10.30 -1.30 8.56
C ALA A 469 -9.89 -2.44 9.51
N MET A 470 -9.80 -3.67 8.98
CA MET A 470 -9.38 -4.84 9.75
C MET A 470 -7.87 -4.83 10.02
N ARG A 471 -7.05 -4.33 9.09
CA ARG A 471 -5.60 -4.13 9.30
C ARG A 471 -5.34 -3.13 10.42
N ASP A 472 -6.09 -2.02 10.45
CA ASP A 472 -6.01 -1.02 11.52
C ASP A 472 -6.39 -1.60 12.87
N ALA A 473 -7.51 -2.35 12.92
CA ALA A 473 -7.93 -3.02 14.15
C ALA A 473 -6.90 -4.04 14.64
N LEU A 474 -6.28 -4.81 13.72
CA LEU A 474 -5.21 -5.75 14.05
C LEU A 474 -3.98 -5.02 14.58
N THR A 475 -3.55 -3.96 13.91
CA THR A 475 -2.40 -3.14 14.33
C THR A 475 -2.60 -2.60 15.74
N LEU A 476 -3.76 -2.02 16.03
CA LEU A 476 -4.09 -1.50 17.35
C LEU A 476 -4.13 -2.62 18.42
N ALA A 477 -4.68 -3.78 18.06
CA ALA A 477 -4.72 -4.93 18.96
C ALA A 477 -3.32 -5.46 19.28
N LEU A 478 -2.41 -5.53 18.27
CA LEU A 478 -1.04 -5.98 18.46
C LEU A 478 -0.19 -4.96 19.25
N GLN A 479 -0.44 -3.66 19.11
CA GLN A 479 0.19 -2.64 19.96
C GLN A 479 -0.13 -2.83 21.44
N ASN A 480 -1.37 -3.21 21.74
CA ASN A 480 -1.85 -3.46 23.12
C ASN A 480 -1.61 -4.88 23.61
N TYR A 481 -1.00 -5.74 22.79
CA TYR A 481 -0.66 -7.10 23.21
C TYR A 481 0.58 -7.08 24.12
N ASP A 482 0.52 -7.77 25.25
CA ASP A 482 1.55 -7.77 26.28
C ASP A 482 2.51 -8.98 26.26
N GLY A 483 2.32 -9.92 25.31
CA GLY A 483 3.21 -11.05 25.08
C GLY A 483 4.28 -10.79 24.01
N ALA A 484 5.16 -11.77 23.84
CA ALA A 484 6.16 -11.76 22.79
C ALA A 484 5.54 -12.00 21.42
N MET A 485 6.09 -11.36 20.37
CA MET A 485 5.66 -11.60 18.99
C MET A 485 6.81 -11.57 17.98
N LEU A 486 6.68 -12.44 16.98
CA LEU A 486 7.46 -12.41 15.75
C LEU A 486 6.48 -12.21 14.58
N ILE A 487 6.77 -11.24 13.73
CA ILE A 487 5.90 -10.89 12.60
C ILE A 487 6.70 -10.94 11.31
N ILE A 488 6.18 -11.69 10.33
CA ILE A 488 6.52 -11.55 8.92
C ILE A 488 5.37 -10.79 8.28
N SER A 489 5.63 -9.65 7.68
CA SER A 489 4.62 -8.90 6.94
C SER A 489 5.26 -8.05 5.85
N HIS A 490 4.50 -7.83 4.78
CA HIS A 490 4.81 -6.86 3.73
C HIS A 490 4.12 -5.50 4.01
N ASP A 491 3.31 -5.43 5.06
CA ASP A 491 2.65 -4.20 5.53
C ASP A 491 3.61 -3.39 6.40
N ARG A 492 4.19 -2.33 5.82
CA ARG A 492 5.15 -1.45 6.49
C ARG A 492 4.53 -0.73 7.68
N SER A 493 3.28 -0.31 7.56
CA SER A 493 2.56 0.40 8.63
C SER A 493 2.40 -0.50 9.86
N LEU A 494 2.05 -1.78 9.65
CA LEU A 494 1.97 -2.77 10.72
C LEU A 494 3.34 -2.96 11.40
N LEU A 495 4.40 -3.20 10.63
CA LEU A 495 5.74 -3.43 11.17
C LEU A 495 6.26 -2.23 11.96
N ARG A 496 6.11 -1.00 11.44
CA ARG A 496 6.51 0.25 12.14
C ARG A 496 5.76 0.44 13.46
N ALA A 497 4.48 0.08 13.47
CA ALA A 497 3.60 0.30 14.62
C ALA A 497 3.77 -0.74 15.73
N THR A 498 4.31 -1.92 15.43
CA THR A 498 4.26 -3.07 16.34
C THR A 498 5.62 -3.72 16.65
N CYS A 499 6.66 -3.47 15.87
CA CYS A 499 7.99 -4.07 16.07
C CYS A 499 9.00 -3.06 16.59
N ASP A 500 9.79 -3.48 17.59
CA ASP A 500 10.86 -2.68 18.21
C ASP A 500 12.23 -3.05 17.63
N GLU A 501 12.39 -4.28 17.13
CA GLU A 501 13.63 -4.77 16.51
C GLU A 501 13.34 -5.57 15.25
N PHE A 502 14.34 -5.60 14.36
CA PHE A 502 14.27 -6.32 13.10
C PHE A 502 15.36 -7.39 13.00
N ARG A 503 15.00 -8.53 12.38
CA ARG A 503 15.93 -9.60 12.03
C ARG A 503 15.85 -9.85 10.53
N LEU A 504 17.01 -9.95 9.88
CA LEU A 504 17.11 -10.21 8.45
C LEU A 504 17.41 -11.69 8.20
N VAL A 505 16.58 -12.31 7.37
CA VAL A 505 16.82 -13.65 6.81
C VAL A 505 17.44 -13.48 5.43
N ALA A 506 18.74 -13.77 5.34
CA ALA A 506 19.51 -13.70 4.11
C ALA A 506 20.60 -14.79 4.10
N ASP A 507 20.94 -15.31 2.93
CA ASP A 507 22.01 -16.30 2.71
C ASP A 507 21.95 -17.52 3.65
N GLY A 508 20.72 -17.99 3.93
CA GLY A 508 20.48 -19.15 4.81
C GLY A 508 20.73 -18.88 6.30
N LYS A 509 20.83 -17.63 6.72
CA LYS A 509 21.10 -17.21 8.11
C LYS A 509 20.08 -16.22 8.62
N LEU A 510 19.94 -16.13 9.96
CA LEU A 510 19.20 -15.11 10.66
C LEU A 510 20.18 -14.13 11.31
N GLN A 511 20.12 -12.85 10.96
CA GLN A 511 21.02 -11.81 11.45
C GLN A 511 20.24 -10.66 12.08
N PRO A 512 20.76 -9.97 13.12
CA PRO A 512 20.20 -8.71 13.56
C PRO A 512 20.24 -7.69 12.43
N PHE A 513 19.23 -6.86 12.32
CA PHE A 513 19.21 -5.72 11.40
C PHE A 513 19.14 -4.44 12.23
N ASP A 514 20.27 -3.71 12.26
CA ASP A 514 20.38 -2.45 13.00
C ASP A 514 19.87 -1.31 12.11
N GLY A 515 18.64 -0.89 12.33
CA GLY A 515 17.97 0.16 11.57
C GLY A 515 16.47 -0.02 11.48
N ASP A 516 15.80 0.94 10.87
CA ASP A 516 14.38 0.92 10.61
C ASP A 516 14.05 0.40 9.18
N LEU A 517 12.77 0.47 8.79
CA LEU A 517 12.34 0.03 7.45
C LEU A 517 12.86 0.94 6.32
N ASP A 518 13.19 2.21 6.63
CA ASP A 518 13.79 3.12 5.65
C ASP A 518 15.28 2.80 5.44
N ASP A 519 15.95 2.34 6.49
CA ASP A 519 17.31 1.77 6.41
C ASP A 519 17.33 0.47 5.60
N TYR A 520 16.30 -0.37 5.80
CA TYR A 520 16.13 -1.59 5.00
C TYR A 520 15.93 -1.27 3.52
N HIS A 521 15.14 -0.26 3.20
CA HIS A 521 14.98 0.21 1.83
C HIS A 521 16.31 0.68 1.21
N ARG A 522 17.12 1.42 1.95
CA ARG A 522 18.47 1.84 1.51
C ARG A 522 19.40 0.63 1.28
N TYR A 523 19.42 -0.32 2.21
CA TYR A 523 20.15 -1.57 2.08
C TYR A 523 19.79 -2.33 0.79
N LEU A 524 18.51 -2.47 0.47
CA LEU A 524 18.05 -3.12 -0.75
C LEU A 524 18.50 -2.41 -2.02
N ASN A 525 18.39 -1.08 -2.05
CA ASN A 525 18.84 -0.28 -3.18
C ASN A 525 20.35 -0.40 -3.41
N GLU A 526 21.14 -0.50 -2.37
CA GLU A 526 22.59 -0.75 -2.45
C GLU A 526 22.91 -2.15 -2.99
N GLN A 527 22.20 -3.18 -2.52
CA GLN A 527 22.33 -4.55 -3.00
C GLN A 527 21.99 -4.66 -4.50
N ASN A 528 20.90 -4.04 -4.93
CA ASN A 528 20.48 -4.04 -6.33
C ASN A 528 21.50 -3.30 -7.23
N ARG A 529 22.06 -2.19 -6.76
CA ARG A 529 23.14 -1.47 -7.46
C ARG A 529 24.44 -2.29 -7.54
N ALA A 530 24.77 -3.04 -6.49
CA ALA A 530 25.94 -3.92 -6.47
C ALA A 530 25.75 -5.10 -7.43
N ALA A 531 24.57 -5.71 -7.47
CA ALA A 531 24.22 -6.78 -8.40
C ALA A 531 24.28 -6.31 -9.86
N ALA A 532 23.74 -5.12 -10.17
CA ALA A 532 23.81 -4.52 -11.50
C ALA A 532 25.25 -4.23 -11.95
N LYS A 533 26.14 -3.84 -11.02
CA LYS A 533 27.57 -3.65 -11.33
C LYS A 533 28.30 -4.97 -11.62
N ASN A 534 27.89 -6.06 -10.99
CA ASN A 534 28.53 -7.37 -11.18
C ASN A 534 28.11 -8.04 -12.52
N THR A 535 26.86 -7.84 -12.97
CA THR A 535 26.37 -8.33 -14.27
C THR A 535 27.00 -7.60 -15.44
N THR A 536 27.42 -6.34 -15.29
CA THR A 536 28.15 -5.60 -16.34
C THR A 536 29.65 -5.96 -16.42
N ASN A 537 30.18 -6.81 -15.53
CA ASN A 537 31.60 -7.20 -15.54
C ASN A 537 31.93 -8.45 -16.36
N THR A 538 30.93 -9.12 -16.97
CA THR A 538 31.13 -10.36 -17.72
C THR A 538 31.24 -10.23 -19.25
N ASP A 539 30.93 -9.05 -19.82
CA ASP A 539 31.13 -8.80 -21.25
C ASP A 539 32.36 -7.93 -21.49
N GLY A 540 33.42 -8.60 -21.92
CA GLY A 540 34.69 -7.98 -22.27
C GLY A 540 34.63 -7.22 -23.60
N THR A 541 34.47 -5.91 -23.57
CA THR A 541 34.76 -5.00 -24.69
C THR A 541 35.80 -3.95 -24.30
N PRO A 542 36.77 -3.63 -25.18
CA PRO A 542 37.93 -2.77 -24.87
C PRO A 542 37.63 -1.29 -24.56
N ASN A 543 36.37 -0.86 -24.70
CA ASN A 543 36.00 0.56 -24.65
C ASN A 543 35.65 1.09 -23.24
N ARG A 544 35.76 0.24 -22.20
CA ARG A 544 35.30 0.57 -20.83
C ARG A 544 36.27 1.45 -20.01
N GLN A 545 37.55 1.42 -20.38
CA GLN A 545 38.54 2.30 -19.70
C GLN A 545 38.42 3.74 -20.15
N GLU A 546 38.09 3.96 -21.41
CA GLU A 546 37.86 5.27 -22.01
C GLU A 546 36.56 5.88 -21.49
N GLN A 547 35.48 5.10 -21.38
CA GLN A 547 34.21 5.54 -20.81
C GLN A 547 34.31 5.90 -19.33
N LYS A 548 35.05 5.11 -18.53
CA LYS A 548 35.33 5.46 -17.12
C LYS A 548 36.15 6.73 -16.96
N ARG A 549 37.03 7.01 -17.91
CA ARG A 549 37.84 8.23 -17.92
C ARG A 549 36.97 9.44 -18.28
N LEU A 550 36.09 9.33 -19.28
CA LEU A 550 35.11 10.36 -19.65
C LEU A 550 34.13 10.65 -18.50
N ASP A 551 33.59 9.61 -17.84
CA ASP A 551 32.71 9.76 -16.69
C ASP A 551 33.41 10.36 -15.47
N ALA A 552 34.69 10.10 -15.28
CA ALA A 552 35.49 10.72 -14.23
C ALA A 552 35.78 12.19 -14.52
N GLU A 553 36.09 12.52 -15.76
CA GLU A 553 36.27 13.91 -16.23
C GLU A 553 34.95 14.69 -16.15
N ARG A 554 33.83 14.09 -16.51
CA ARG A 554 32.47 14.65 -16.37
C ARG A 554 32.14 14.97 -14.90
N ARG A 555 32.34 14.01 -13.99
CA ARG A 555 32.14 14.25 -12.55
C ARG A 555 33.06 15.33 -11.96
N SER A 556 34.30 15.41 -12.43
CA SER A 556 35.27 16.39 -12.01
C SER A 556 34.88 17.81 -12.44
N ARG A 557 34.29 17.98 -13.63
CA ARG A 557 33.78 19.25 -14.16
C ARG A 557 32.50 19.73 -13.48
N LEU A 558 31.54 18.84 -13.27
CA LEU A 558 30.24 19.19 -12.68
C LEU A 558 30.29 19.36 -11.15
N ARG A 559 31.29 18.76 -10.48
CA ARG A 559 31.43 18.81 -9.02
C ARG A 559 31.50 20.23 -8.46
N PRO A 560 32.32 21.16 -8.97
CA PRO A 560 32.39 22.52 -8.42
C PRO A 560 31.07 23.30 -8.64
N LEU A 561 30.36 23.09 -9.75
CA LEU A 561 29.07 23.72 -10.03
C LEU A 561 27.96 23.21 -9.08
N LYS A 562 27.93 21.91 -8.80
CA LYS A 562 27.00 21.33 -7.80
C LYS A 562 27.32 21.82 -6.38
N GLN A 563 28.59 21.97 -6.03
CA GLN A 563 28.97 22.54 -4.73
C GLN A 563 28.61 24.03 -4.61
N ALA A 564 28.70 24.81 -5.69
CA ALA A 564 28.27 26.21 -5.71
C ALA A 564 26.75 26.32 -5.50
N LEU A 565 25.97 25.48 -6.17
CA LEU A 565 24.51 25.44 -6.01
C LEU A 565 24.10 25.08 -4.58
N GLU A 566 24.70 24.03 -4.00
CA GLU A 566 24.47 23.64 -2.60
C GLU A 566 24.87 24.73 -1.57
N ALA A 567 25.94 25.48 -1.86
CA ALA A 567 26.35 26.58 -1.01
C ALA A 567 25.35 27.74 -1.05
N ALA A 568 24.84 28.06 -2.24
CA ALA A 568 23.82 29.10 -2.42
C ALA A 568 22.48 28.71 -1.75
N GLU A 569 22.05 27.46 -1.84
CA GLU A 569 20.84 26.95 -1.14
C GLU A 569 20.98 27.08 0.38
N LYS A 570 22.15 26.76 0.93
CA LYS A 570 22.43 26.94 2.37
C LYS A 570 22.42 28.43 2.77
N ALA A 571 22.93 29.30 1.91
CA ALA A 571 22.91 30.75 2.14
C ALA A 571 21.47 31.31 2.14
N ILE A 572 20.61 30.90 1.22
CA ILE A 572 19.18 31.24 1.17
C ILE A 572 18.51 30.82 2.50
N SER A 573 18.65 29.54 2.88
CA SER A 573 18.03 29.04 4.11
C SER A 573 18.51 29.79 5.40
N ALA A 574 19.77 30.20 5.43
CA ALA A 574 20.29 30.99 6.54
C ALA A 574 19.74 32.42 6.55
N ALA A 575 19.65 33.06 5.38
CA ALA A 575 19.09 34.40 5.22
C ALA A 575 17.60 34.45 5.54
N GLU A 576 16.80 33.46 5.10
CA GLU A 576 15.39 33.31 5.43
C GLU A 576 15.15 33.19 6.95
N LYS A 577 15.94 32.36 7.63
CA LYS A 577 15.87 32.22 9.10
C LYS A 577 16.19 33.51 9.83
N THR A 578 17.14 34.30 9.32
CA THR A 578 17.52 35.58 9.89
C THR A 578 16.41 36.62 9.68
N LEU A 579 15.84 36.66 8.47
CA LEU A 579 14.72 37.53 8.13
C LEU A 579 13.46 37.21 8.96
N ALA A 580 13.15 35.92 9.14
CA ALA A 580 12.03 35.48 9.96
C ALA A 580 12.17 35.92 11.43
N LYS A 581 13.40 35.86 12.00
CA LYS A 581 13.66 36.37 13.35
C LYS A 581 13.38 37.87 13.46
N HIS A 582 13.86 38.67 12.51
CA HIS A 582 13.61 40.14 12.54
C HIS A 582 12.13 40.47 12.33
N LYS A 583 11.42 39.75 11.46
CA LYS A 583 9.96 39.91 11.28
C LYS A 583 9.19 39.57 12.56
N THR A 584 9.59 38.55 13.29
CA THR A 584 8.96 38.18 14.57
C THR A 584 9.17 39.27 15.61
N VAL A 585 10.33 39.88 15.66
CA VAL A 585 10.60 41.03 16.58
C VAL A 585 9.79 42.26 16.17
N LEU A 586 9.65 42.53 14.86
CA LEU A 586 8.84 43.64 14.33
C LEU A 586 7.33 43.46 14.53
N ALA A 587 6.87 42.23 14.72
CA ALA A 587 5.47 41.92 15.01
C ALA A 587 5.08 42.20 16.47
N ASP A 588 6.03 42.52 17.35
CA ASP A 588 5.75 42.89 18.76
C ASP A 588 5.25 44.34 18.85
N PRO A 589 3.99 44.56 19.25
CA PRO A 589 3.41 45.91 19.39
C PRO A 589 4.20 46.81 20.35
N ALA A 590 4.84 46.26 21.38
CA ALA A 590 5.65 47.01 22.34
C ALA A 590 6.89 47.69 21.72
N LEU A 591 7.33 47.25 20.56
CA LEU A 591 8.48 47.84 19.85
C LEU A 591 8.17 49.25 19.29
N TYR A 592 6.89 49.56 19.09
CA TYR A 592 6.43 50.83 18.48
C TYR A 592 6.19 51.94 19.52
N ASP A 593 6.41 51.67 20.81
CA ASP A 593 6.33 52.70 21.86
C ASP A 593 7.46 53.72 21.73
N THR A 594 7.16 54.97 22.12
CA THR A 594 8.09 56.11 22.04
C THR A 594 9.43 55.90 22.73
N ALA A 595 9.45 55.04 23.77
CA ALA A 595 10.67 54.66 24.50
C ALA A 595 11.59 53.74 23.71
N ASN A 596 11.06 52.99 22.69
CA ASN A 596 11.79 51.98 21.94
C ASN A 596 12.23 52.44 20.53
N LYS A 597 12.14 53.72 20.23
CA LYS A 597 12.40 54.29 18.89
C LYS A 597 13.77 53.94 18.30
N ASN A 598 14.80 53.89 19.11
CA ASN A 598 16.15 53.48 18.64
C ASN A 598 16.20 52.01 18.30
N ARG A 599 15.60 51.15 19.12
CA ARG A 599 15.52 49.69 18.89
C ARG A 599 14.69 49.35 17.66
N LEU A 600 13.60 50.06 17.40
CA LEU A 600 12.79 49.94 16.19
C LEU A 600 13.63 50.27 14.94
N LYS A 601 14.38 51.41 14.99
CA LYS A 601 15.25 51.81 13.89
C LYS A 601 16.35 50.80 13.59
N GLU A 602 16.97 50.23 14.61
CA GLU A 602 17.99 49.17 14.47
C GLU A 602 17.39 47.88 13.91
N THR A 603 16.19 47.49 14.37
CA THR A 603 15.54 46.28 13.87
C THR A 603 15.08 46.42 12.41
N LEU A 604 14.57 47.59 12.01
CA LEU A 604 14.23 47.86 10.60
C LEU A 604 15.48 47.89 9.70
N ALA A 605 16.58 48.45 10.17
CA ALA A 605 17.86 48.41 9.43
C ALA A 605 18.38 46.97 9.29
N ALA A 606 18.26 46.15 10.34
CA ALA A 606 18.67 44.74 10.30
C ALA A 606 17.76 43.90 9.41
N GLU A 607 16.45 44.15 9.39
CA GLU A 607 15.53 43.49 8.45
C GLU A 607 15.87 43.85 6.99
N SER A 608 16.11 45.13 6.69
CA SER A 608 16.50 45.57 5.34
C SER A 608 17.83 44.93 4.90
N ALA A 609 18.81 44.83 5.80
CA ALA A 609 20.07 44.14 5.50
C ALA A 609 19.86 42.62 5.27
N ALA A 610 18.98 41.98 6.05
CA ALA A 610 18.66 40.57 5.86
C ALA A 610 17.91 40.33 4.54
N GLN A 611 17.03 41.25 4.13
CA GLN A 611 16.37 41.20 2.80
C GLN A 611 17.35 41.31 1.65
N GLN A 612 18.34 42.22 1.77
CA GLN A 612 19.41 42.35 0.76
C GLN A 612 20.27 41.10 0.69
N THR A 613 20.59 40.49 1.84
CA THR A 613 21.36 39.24 1.88
C THR A 613 20.58 38.09 1.24
N LEU A 614 19.27 38.01 1.44
CA LEU A 614 18.41 37.03 0.80
C LEU A 614 18.40 37.21 -0.72
N ALA A 615 18.16 38.44 -1.18
CA ALA A 615 18.12 38.76 -2.61
C ALA A 615 19.47 38.43 -3.31
N GLN A 616 20.61 38.68 -2.63
CA GLN A 616 21.91 38.33 -3.17
C GLN A 616 22.09 36.79 -3.23
N ALA A 617 21.69 36.05 -2.18
CA ALA A 617 21.77 34.61 -2.17
C ALA A 617 20.88 33.93 -3.23
N GLU A 618 19.71 34.52 -3.51
CA GLU A 618 18.80 34.09 -4.58
C GLU A 618 19.42 34.34 -5.98
N ALA A 619 20.09 35.48 -6.15
CA ALA A 619 20.81 35.79 -7.39
C ALA A 619 21.99 34.83 -7.63
N ASP A 620 22.78 34.57 -6.59
CA ASP A 620 23.91 33.63 -6.63
C ASP A 620 23.42 32.19 -6.92
N TRP A 621 22.26 31.81 -6.39
CA TRP A 621 21.63 30.52 -6.67
C TRP A 621 21.20 30.41 -8.14
N LEU A 622 20.58 31.45 -8.69
CA LEU A 622 20.14 31.48 -10.07
C LEU A 622 21.33 31.35 -11.03
N GLU A 623 22.41 32.11 -10.76
CA GLU A 623 23.65 32.05 -11.56
C GLU A 623 24.29 30.65 -11.50
N ALA A 624 24.34 30.02 -10.31
CA ALA A 624 24.86 28.67 -10.14
C ALA A 624 24.00 27.61 -10.83
N ALA A 625 22.67 27.78 -10.82
CA ALA A 625 21.71 26.88 -11.50
C ALA A 625 21.83 26.99 -13.02
N GLU A 626 21.90 28.21 -13.56
CA GLU A 626 22.10 28.46 -15.01
C GLU A 626 23.45 27.91 -15.48
N ALA A 627 24.53 28.11 -14.71
CA ALA A 627 25.84 27.57 -15.02
C ALA A 627 25.86 26.03 -15.03
N LEU A 628 25.18 25.39 -14.10
CA LEU A 628 25.05 23.93 -14.05
C LEU A 628 24.26 23.43 -15.25
N GLN A 629 23.10 24.04 -15.55
CA GLN A 629 22.26 23.66 -16.67
C GLN A 629 22.96 23.84 -18.02
N ALA A 630 23.71 24.95 -18.20
CA ALA A 630 24.51 25.18 -19.39
C ALA A 630 25.64 24.15 -19.55
N ALA A 631 26.29 23.75 -18.44
CA ALA A 631 27.31 22.73 -18.47
C ALA A 631 26.73 21.32 -18.76
N GLU A 632 25.57 20.98 -18.24
CA GLU A 632 24.87 19.73 -18.54
C GLU A 632 24.37 19.69 -20.01
N ALA A 633 23.80 20.79 -20.52
CA ALA A 633 23.38 20.89 -21.92
C ALA A 633 24.55 20.84 -22.93
N ALA A 634 25.70 21.39 -22.59
CA ALA A 634 26.90 21.32 -23.41
C ALA A 634 27.53 19.92 -23.47
N GLU A 635 27.16 19.03 -22.56
CA GLU A 635 27.64 17.65 -22.53
C GLU A 635 26.67 16.66 -23.23
N ASP A 636 25.41 17.05 -23.41
CA ASP A 636 24.40 16.26 -24.13
C ASP A 636 24.31 16.60 -25.62
N ALA A 637 25.05 17.68 -26.09
CA ALA A 637 25.20 18.09 -27.48
C ALA A 637 26.49 17.54 -28.09
#